data_36e904e521eeecb47fd42aafb8f8bff0
#
_entry.id   36e904e521eeecb47fd42aafb8f8bff0
#
_cell.length_a   1.000
_cell.length_b   1.000
_cell.length_c   1.000
_cell.angle_alpha   90.00
_cell.angle_beta   90.00
_cell.angle_gamma   90.00
#
_symmetry.space_group_name_H-M   'P 1'
#
loop_
_entity.id
_entity.type
_entity.pdbx_description
1 polymer ?
#
loop_
_entity_poly.entity_id
_entity_poly.type
_entity_poly.pdbx_seq_one_letter_code
_entity_poly.pdbx_strand_id
1 'polypeptide(L)'
;MSKAITISGVEHKLEPIEIGGDFADVVDSVNDMSSSTCQNCPLQKLEFNKEVIKASGYPRAKVMFVAMNPSNKRELGGHRGNEIFGAKDKTHYSIVNEMLKSVGLTRDNVYITNIQKCSTEDNKIDSTVLPKCIEQKFLHELEIVDPELIICLGNEVAQLFGLISTDHFPHMNGDYLVAKAYHPSYFARQGGKGAEKALEYLKKEIEEINTRSFVNLHVHNEFSIRDGIGTADEHVLWALKHKAPACSITNHGNISVFFKQFEACRKVGLKPIFGAELYIIPDRASLMPFIGSDAEGAVEKRKEFGSPRHHILILAKDYTGLKNLFRITSLAFIESFYRFPLIDFKLLAENKEGLIISTACAGGELNKLLAEDKMDEASAYVDKYKAEFGDDFYLEMMSMDYDHQWMLNRKLFALAKEKNVKNILTTDAHYLYPEDQKVHEAMLLLQTKKSYKDAEEPIEEVTDEDVPEETENEKLWEFTVKDLYLKTFNHLEEDARKGHLFGEGGESIPYTAADRFEILKNTYELFTKIENIELDKTIKIPQLYPDGAKVLYDKIAEGLKFRAIPKERMAEYKARCRREYDVIVKLGFVDYFLILEDMIRWTKKTFGRYSVGPGRGSAGGSLVNYLTEITDIDPIKHNLLFERFLDEGRSDLPDVDIDFRPDIRDAVKQYLIDKYGNDKVATICNYQVAKVKSSIKDASRIYNVDF
;
A
#
# COMPACT_ATOMS: atom_id res chain seq x y z
N MET A 1 18.03 -23.36 8.38
CA MET A 1 19.17 -24.28 8.11
C MET A 1 20.29 -23.43 7.57
N SER A 2 21.53 -23.66 8.01
CA SER A 2 22.70 -22.97 7.46
C SER A 2 22.89 -23.34 5.99
N LYS A 3 23.29 -22.36 5.17
CA LYS A 3 23.61 -22.53 3.75
C LYS A 3 25.10 -22.31 3.53
N ALA A 4 25.65 -22.85 2.47
CA ALA A 4 27.06 -22.69 2.13
C ALA A 4 27.21 -22.04 0.75
N ILE A 5 28.27 -21.24 0.57
CA ILE A 5 28.69 -20.65 -0.71
C ILE A 5 30.21 -20.53 -0.75
N THR A 6 30.81 -20.72 -1.93
CA THR A 6 32.25 -20.54 -2.14
C THR A 6 32.53 -19.24 -2.91
N ILE A 7 33.30 -18.34 -2.32
CA ILE A 7 33.69 -17.07 -2.93
C ILE A 7 35.21 -16.94 -2.86
N SER A 8 35.88 -16.66 -3.99
CA SER A 8 37.34 -16.58 -4.09
C SER A 8 38.06 -17.85 -3.60
N GLY A 9 37.43 -19.02 -3.77
CA GLY A 9 37.97 -20.30 -3.31
C GLY A 9 37.82 -20.58 -1.81
N VAL A 10 37.16 -19.74 -1.07
CA VAL A 10 36.84 -19.91 0.36
C VAL A 10 35.40 -20.28 0.52
N GLU A 11 35.12 -21.35 1.24
CA GLU A 11 33.77 -21.76 1.62
C GLU A 11 33.29 -20.94 2.83
N HIS A 12 32.11 -20.34 2.71
CA HIS A 12 31.45 -19.56 3.75
C HIS A 12 30.15 -20.23 4.15
N LYS A 13 29.90 -20.35 5.45
CA LYS A 13 28.63 -20.81 6.02
C LYS A 13 27.79 -19.59 6.39
N LEU A 14 26.54 -19.58 5.97
CA LEU A 14 25.58 -18.52 6.15
C LEU A 14 24.42 -19.01 6.99
N GLU A 15 23.96 -18.20 7.91
CA GLU A 15 22.74 -18.45 8.66
C GLU A 15 21.70 -17.39 8.27
N PRO A 16 20.65 -17.76 7.53
CA PRO A 16 19.60 -16.83 7.14
C PRO A 16 19.02 -16.13 8.37
N ILE A 17 18.87 -14.82 8.28
CA ILE A 17 18.38 -13.97 9.37
C ILE A 17 16.91 -14.27 9.61
N GLU A 18 16.53 -14.42 10.87
CA GLU A 18 15.13 -14.51 11.27
C GLU A 18 14.44 -13.15 11.07
N ILE A 19 13.28 -13.17 10.42
CA ILE A 19 12.52 -11.97 10.11
C ILE A 19 11.64 -11.62 11.30
N GLY A 20 11.93 -10.47 11.93
CA GLY A 20 11.21 -9.90 13.06
C GLY A 20 10.79 -8.46 12.83
N GLY A 21 10.21 -7.83 13.85
CA GLY A 21 9.74 -6.44 13.78
C GLY A 21 10.86 -5.40 13.61
N ASP A 22 12.11 -5.77 13.86
CA ASP A 22 13.34 -4.97 13.70
C ASP A 22 13.99 -5.14 12.31
N PHE A 23 13.33 -5.82 11.38
CA PHE A 23 13.92 -6.11 10.05
C PHE A 23 14.34 -4.86 9.28
N ALA A 24 13.64 -3.74 9.47
CA ALA A 24 14.02 -2.47 8.86
C ALA A 24 15.42 -2.01 9.33
N ASP A 25 15.73 -2.13 10.62
CA ASP A 25 17.04 -1.79 11.19
C ASP A 25 18.13 -2.74 10.67
N VAL A 26 17.79 -4.02 10.47
CA VAL A 26 18.68 -5.03 9.87
C VAL A 26 19.03 -4.65 8.44
N VAL A 27 18.05 -4.25 7.62
CA VAL A 27 18.28 -3.78 6.23
C VAL A 27 19.16 -2.52 6.21
N ASP A 28 18.95 -1.58 7.11
CA ASP A 28 19.75 -0.37 7.19
C ASP A 28 21.21 -0.67 7.60
N SER A 29 21.45 -1.69 8.42
CA SER A 29 22.79 -2.12 8.84
C SER A 29 23.70 -2.55 7.69
N VAL A 30 23.13 -3.04 6.58
CA VAL A 30 23.91 -3.42 5.37
C VAL A 30 24.67 -2.23 4.80
N ASN A 31 24.03 -1.07 4.78
CA ASN A 31 24.59 0.15 4.21
C ASN A 31 25.37 0.98 5.22
N ASP A 32 25.39 0.57 6.50
CA ASP A 32 26.14 1.24 7.56
C ASP A 32 27.63 0.93 7.44
N MET A 33 28.43 1.95 7.23
CA MET A 33 29.89 1.90 7.14
C MET A 33 30.59 2.33 8.45
N SER A 34 29.84 2.39 9.55
CA SER A 34 30.36 2.82 10.87
C SER A 34 31.22 1.75 11.57
N SER A 35 31.25 0.49 11.04
CA SER A 35 32.08 -0.58 11.62
C SER A 35 33.54 -0.18 11.70
N SER A 36 34.25 -0.63 12.73
CA SER A 36 35.69 -0.33 12.93
C SER A 36 36.54 -0.74 11.73
N THR A 37 36.18 -1.79 11.02
CA THR A 37 36.86 -2.26 9.81
C THR A 37 36.66 -1.30 8.65
N CYS A 38 35.44 -0.80 8.43
CA CYS A 38 35.17 0.19 7.38
C CYS A 38 35.85 1.53 7.69
N GLN A 39 35.79 2.00 8.94
CA GLN A 39 36.48 3.25 9.36
C GLN A 39 38.01 3.23 9.15
N ASN A 40 38.62 2.05 9.27
CA ASN A 40 40.06 1.86 9.08
C ASN A 40 40.41 1.43 7.65
N CYS A 41 39.43 1.21 6.76
CA CYS A 41 39.66 0.80 5.40
C CYS A 41 40.31 1.92 4.56
N PRO A 42 41.37 1.64 3.80
CA PRO A 42 41.99 2.64 2.93
C PRO A 42 41.00 3.25 1.92
N LEU A 43 40.09 2.45 1.36
CA LEU A 43 39.10 2.91 0.37
C LEU A 43 38.08 3.87 0.97
N GLN A 44 37.71 3.70 2.25
CA GLN A 44 36.77 4.60 2.92
C GLN A 44 37.34 6.03 3.09
N LYS A 45 38.63 6.16 3.13
CA LYS A 45 39.33 7.46 3.27
C LYS A 45 39.36 8.28 1.99
N LEU A 46 39.07 7.66 0.83
CA LEU A 46 39.02 8.35 -0.45
C LEU A 46 37.80 9.30 -0.51
N GLU A 47 38.01 10.49 -1.04
CA GLU A 47 36.99 11.57 -1.09
C GLU A 47 35.67 11.08 -1.74
N PHE A 48 35.77 10.30 -2.82
CA PHE A 48 34.61 9.79 -3.56
C PHE A 48 33.87 8.62 -2.86
N ASN A 49 34.33 8.13 -1.72
CA ASN A 49 33.69 7.09 -0.92
C ASN A 49 33.04 7.64 0.37
N LYS A 50 33.01 8.96 0.56
CA LYS A 50 32.31 9.58 1.70
C LYS A 50 30.81 9.33 1.66
N GLU A 51 30.22 9.24 0.46
CA GLU A 51 28.84 8.83 0.26
C GLU A 51 28.78 7.38 -0.22
N VAL A 52 28.17 6.51 0.55
CA VAL A 52 28.02 5.08 0.25
C VAL A 52 27.02 4.88 -0.89
N ILE A 53 27.38 4.04 -1.87
CA ILE A 53 26.43 3.56 -2.89
C ILE A 53 25.67 2.39 -2.30
N LYS A 54 24.40 2.61 -2.00
CA LYS A 54 23.51 1.60 -1.45
C LYS A 54 23.14 0.55 -2.49
N ALA A 55 22.89 -0.66 -2.02
CA ALA A 55 22.18 -1.66 -2.81
C ALA A 55 20.78 -1.13 -3.18
N SER A 56 20.20 -1.66 -4.23
CA SER A 56 18.84 -1.26 -4.66
C SER A 56 17.94 -2.46 -4.85
N GLY A 57 16.64 -2.27 -4.66
CA GLY A 57 15.61 -3.27 -4.86
C GLY A 57 15.12 -3.92 -3.58
N TYR A 58 14.47 -5.05 -3.72
CA TYR A 58 13.77 -5.74 -2.63
C TYR A 58 14.73 -6.59 -1.77
N PRO A 59 14.86 -6.33 -0.46
CA PRO A 59 15.83 -7.03 0.41
C PRO A 59 15.58 -8.53 0.59
N ARG A 60 14.41 -9.04 0.21
CA ARG A 60 14.07 -10.48 0.25
C ARG A 60 13.87 -11.07 -1.16
N ALA A 61 14.45 -10.43 -2.17
CA ALA A 61 14.34 -10.86 -3.56
C ALA A 61 14.93 -12.26 -3.78
N LYS A 62 14.25 -13.06 -4.58
CA LYS A 62 14.70 -14.39 -4.98
C LYS A 62 15.85 -14.36 -6.00
N VAL A 63 15.98 -13.24 -6.74
CA VAL A 63 17.05 -13.02 -7.72
C VAL A 63 17.91 -11.85 -7.28
N MET A 64 19.21 -12.10 -7.14
CA MET A 64 20.20 -11.11 -6.70
C MET A 64 21.23 -10.87 -7.82
N PHE A 65 21.42 -9.61 -8.17
CA PHE A 65 22.45 -9.18 -9.11
C PHE A 65 23.65 -8.64 -8.35
N VAL A 66 24.83 -9.13 -8.68
CA VAL A 66 26.10 -8.76 -8.03
C VAL A 66 27.04 -8.13 -9.04
N ALA A 67 27.32 -6.84 -8.89
CA ALA A 67 28.33 -6.12 -9.67
C ALA A 67 29.66 -6.06 -8.90
N MET A 68 30.71 -5.54 -9.55
CA MET A 68 32.05 -5.49 -9.03
C MET A 68 32.22 -4.51 -7.87
N ASN A 69 32.26 -3.23 -8.18
CA ASN A 69 32.38 -2.10 -7.26
C ASN A 69 31.76 -0.85 -7.88
N PRO A 70 31.38 0.15 -7.06
CA PRO A 70 30.89 1.43 -7.57
C PRO A 70 31.94 2.14 -8.42
N SER A 71 31.51 2.84 -9.50
CA SER A 71 32.42 3.66 -10.32
C SER A 71 32.88 4.90 -9.56
N ASN A 72 34.15 5.31 -9.71
CA ASN A 72 34.70 6.55 -9.12
C ASN A 72 34.43 7.79 -9.98
N LYS A 73 33.92 7.67 -11.20
CA LYS A 73 33.70 8.79 -12.13
C LYS A 73 32.60 9.72 -11.64
N ARG A 74 33.00 10.73 -10.82
CA ARG A 74 32.16 11.89 -10.49
C ARG A 74 32.25 13.01 -11.56
N GLU A 75 33.26 12.95 -12.43
CA GLU A 75 33.67 14.08 -13.28
C GLU A 75 32.77 14.29 -14.53
N LEU A 76 31.84 13.43 -14.84
CA LEU A 76 30.97 13.56 -16.02
C LEU A 76 29.59 14.18 -15.75
N GLY A 77 29.46 14.98 -14.69
CA GLY A 77 28.20 15.73 -14.42
C GLY A 77 26.97 14.83 -14.12
N GLY A 78 27.15 13.53 -14.07
CA GLY A 78 26.14 12.58 -13.67
C GLY A 78 26.05 12.54 -12.15
N HIS A 79 25.02 13.13 -11.58
CA HIS A 79 24.70 12.94 -10.19
C HIS A 79 24.52 11.45 -9.94
N ARG A 80 25.44 10.81 -9.22
CA ARG A 80 25.19 9.48 -8.65
C ARG A 80 23.98 9.59 -7.73
N GLY A 81 22.94 8.81 -8.01
CA GLY A 81 22.01 8.44 -6.97
C GLY A 81 22.78 7.66 -5.92
N ASN A 82 22.32 7.64 -4.69
CA ASN A 82 22.94 6.85 -3.63
C ASN A 82 22.73 5.34 -3.82
N GLU A 83 22.23 4.91 -4.98
CA GLU A 83 21.90 3.53 -5.33
C GLU A 83 22.65 3.05 -6.56
N ILE A 84 22.98 1.76 -6.57
CA ILE A 84 23.64 1.11 -7.70
C ILE A 84 22.75 1.12 -8.95
N PHE A 85 23.27 1.59 -10.07
CA PHE A 85 22.52 1.79 -11.32
C PHE A 85 21.18 2.54 -11.13
N GLY A 86 21.13 3.44 -10.16
CA GLY A 86 19.92 4.20 -9.81
C GLY A 86 19.48 5.21 -10.89
N ALA A 87 18.30 5.81 -10.70
CA ALA A 87 17.66 6.69 -11.70
C ALA A 87 18.48 7.91 -12.11
N LYS A 88 19.46 8.35 -11.31
CA LYS A 88 20.37 9.44 -11.64
C LYS A 88 21.46 9.06 -12.66
N ASP A 89 21.77 7.76 -12.83
CA ASP A 89 22.58 7.22 -13.91
C ASP A 89 21.70 6.77 -15.08
N LYS A 90 21.17 7.72 -15.83
CA LYS A 90 20.15 7.47 -16.87
C LYS A 90 20.55 6.37 -17.87
N THR A 91 21.85 6.26 -18.23
CA THR A 91 22.31 5.28 -19.20
C THR A 91 22.27 3.86 -18.66
N HIS A 92 22.88 3.62 -17.50
CA HIS A 92 22.87 2.28 -16.91
C HIS A 92 21.51 1.92 -16.33
N TYR A 93 20.76 2.91 -15.81
CA TYR A 93 19.39 2.70 -15.34
C TYR A 93 18.47 2.13 -16.42
N SER A 94 18.48 2.74 -17.61
CA SER A 94 17.66 2.28 -18.74
C SER A 94 18.08 0.88 -19.20
N ILE A 95 19.39 0.65 -19.35
CA ILE A 95 19.92 -0.66 -19.78
C ILE A 95 19.53 -1.76 -18.80
N VAL A 96 19.70 -1.53 -17.50
CA VAL A 96 19.31 -2.52 -16.47
C VAL A 96 17.81 -2.79 -16.54
N ASN A 97 16.98 -1.77 -16.72
CA ASN A 97 15.53 -1.96 -16.84
C ASN A 97 15.17 -2.80 -18.08
N GLU A 98 15.84 -2.60 -19.22
CA GLU A 98 15.64 -3.42 -20.42
C GLU A 98 16.05 -4.88 -20.18
N MET A 99 17.22 -5.10 -19.54
CA MET A 99 17.67 -6.44 -19.16
C MET A 99 16.66 -7.16 -18.28
N LEU A 100 16.18 -6.51 -17.23
CA LEU A 100 15.21 -7.07 -16.29
C LEU A 100 13.87 -7.37 -16.98
N LYS A 101 13.33 -6.40 -17.73
CA LYS A 101 12.06 -6.54 -18.44
C LYS A 101 12.05 -7.71 -19.42
N SER A 102 13.18 -8.03 -20.06
CA SER A 102 13.27 -9.11 -21.06
C SER A 102 12.98 -10.50 -20.47
N VAL A 103 13.10 -10.66 -19.16
CA VAL A 103 12.86 -11.91 -18.42
C VAL A 103 11.76 -11.78 -17.35
N GLY A 104 10.92 -10.77 -17.45
CA GLY A 104 9.78 -10.57 -16.53
C GLY A 104 10.19 -10.12 -15.12
N LEU A 105 11.37 -9.51 -14.96
CA LEU A 105 11.83 -8.91 -13.72
C LEU A 105 11.61 -7.40 -13.72
N THR A 106 11.54 -6.82 -12.54
CA THR A 106 11.52 -5.38 -12.28
C THR A 106 12.49 -5.03 -11.17
N ARG A 107 12.81 -3.76 -10.98
CA ARG A 107 13.66 -3.33 -9.86
C ARG A 107 13.05 -3.65 -8.50
N ASP A 108 11.74 -3.76 -8.42
CA ASP A 108 11.02 -3.96 -7.16
C ASP A 108 11.02 -5.44 -6.70
N ASN A 109 11.42 -6.37 -7.57
CA ASN A 109 11.46 -7.81 -7.26
C ASN A 109 12.85 -8.45 -7.39
N VAL A 110 13.88 -7.63 -7.58
CA VAL A 110 15.28 -8.05 -7.55
C VAL A 110 16.06 -7.31 -6.49
N TYR A 111 17.23 -7.83 -6.12
CA TYR A 111 18.21 -7.13 -5.29
C TYR A 111 19.48 -6.91 -6.07
N ILE A 112 20.00 -5.67 -6.13
CA ILE A 112 21.18 -5.32 -6.91
C ILE A 112 22.22 -4.73 -5.98
N THR A 113 23.42 -5.32 -5.96
CA THR A 113 24.51 -4.90 -5.09
C THR A 113 25.87 -4.98 -5.74
N ASN A 114 26.89 -4.45 -5.06
CA ASN A 114 28.32 -4.60 -5.38
C ASN A 114 28.97 -5.56 -4.39
N ILE A 115 29.87 -6.42 -4.87
CA ILE A 115 30.63 -7.31 -3.99
C ILE A 115 31.67 -6.51 -3.16
N GLN A 116 32.26 -5.48 -3.75
CA GLN A 116 33.09 -4.49 -3.06
C GLN A 116 32.30 -3.17 -2.92
N LYS A 117 32.08 -2.68 -1.71
CA LYS A 117 31.16 -1.57 -1.44
C LYS A 117 31.70 -0.19 -1.79
N CYS A 118 33.02 -0.05 -1.90
CA CYS A 118 33.71 1.20 -2.17
C CYS A 118 34.38 1.20 -3.53
N SER A 119 34.45 2.38 -4.16
CA SER A 119 35.18 2.59 -5.42
C SER A 119 36.71 2.58 -5.20
N THR A 120 37.45 2.20 -6.23
CA THR A 120 38.90 2.34 -6.31
C THR A 120 39.28 3.44 -7.31
N GLU A 121 40.52 3.92 -7.27
CA GLU A 121 41.00 4.97 -8.18
C GLU A 121 40.94 4.52 -9.64
N ASP A 122 41.27 3.26 -9.90
CA ASP A 122 41.32 2.65 -11.24
C ASP A 122 40.01 1.93 -11.64
N ASN A 123 38.99 1.96 -10.79
CA ASN A 123 37.70 1.23 -10.96
C ASN A 123 37.83 -0.29 -11.04
N LYS A 124 38.85 -0.87 -10.42
CA LYS A 124 39.01 -2.32 -10.32
C LYS A 124 38.79 -2.83 -8.91
N ILE A 125 38.64 -4.13 -8.77
CA ILE A 125 38.60 -4.77 -7.45
C ILE A 125 39.97 -4.62 -6.76
N ASP A 126 39.95 -4.18 -5.50
CA ASP A 126 41.13 -4.18 -4.66
C ASP A 126 41.28 -5.53 -3.94
N SER A 127 42.21 -6.36 -4.39
CA SER A 127 42.44 -7.70 -3.84
C SER A 127 42.87 -7.70 -2.37
N THR A 128 43.37 -6.59 -1.83
CA THR A 128 43.78 -6.46 -0.42
C THR A 128 42.62 -6.14 0.52
N VAL A 129 41.58 -5.48 0.00
CA VAL A 129 40.41 -5.04 0.75
C VAL A 129 39.23 -6.00 0.55
N LEU A 130 39.11 -6.61 -0.63
CA LEU A 130 37.98 -7.44 -1.01
C LEU A 130 37.61 -8.53 0.01
N PRO A 131 38.56 -9.35 0.55
CA PRO A 131 38.22 -10.40 1.50
C PRO A 131 37.47 -9.88 2.72
N LYS A 132 37.91 -8.75 3.29
CA LYS A 132 37.27 -8.11 4.43
C LYS A 132 35.89 -7.55 4.06
N CYS A 133 35.76 -6.99 2.86
CA CYS A 133 34.50 -6.47 2.37
C CYS A 133 33.45 -7.59 2.16
N ILE A 134 33.91 -8.75 1.67
CA ILE A 134 33.06 -9.95 1.56
C ILE A 134 32.61 -10.38 2.95
N GLU A 135 33.52 -10.65 3.86
CA GLU A 135 33.19 -11.17 5.21
C GLU A 135 32.27 -10.25 5.99
N GLN A 136 32.47 -8.93 5.93
CA GLN A 136 31.79 -8.01 6.82
C GLN A 136 30.56 -7.34 6.23
N LYS A 137 30.39 -7.39 4.91
CA LYS A 137 29.27 -6.71 4.25
C LYS A 137 28.52 -7.62 3.29
N PHE A 138 29.21 -8.25 2.37
CA PHE A 138 28.53 -9.03 1.32
C PHE A 138 27.88 -10.31 1.85
N LEU A 139 28.55 -11.02 2.77
CA LEU A 139 27.95 -12.22 3.39
C LEU A 139 26.73 -11.86 4.23
N HIS A 140 26.77 -10.74 4.93
CA HIS A 140 25.60 -10.25 5.67
C HIS A 140 24.44 -9.89 4.75
N GLU A 141 24.70 -9.29 3.58
CA GLU A 141 23.64 -9.14 2.55
C GLU A 141 23.07 -10.47 2.08
N LEU A 142 23.91 -11.48 1.87
CA LEU A 142 23.45 -12.81 1.47
C LEU A 142 22.56 -13.45 2.53
N GLU A 143 22.86 -13.27 3.82
CA GLU A 143 22.04 -13.76 4.92
C GLU A 143 20.67 -13.08 4.96
N ILE A 144 20.62 -11.76 4.69
CA ILE A 144 19.39 -11.00 4.64
C ILE A 144 18.55 -11.37 3.42
N VAL A 145 19.15 -11.33 2.22
CA VAL A 145 18.44 -11.53 0.95
C VAL A 145 18.07 -12.99 0.78
N ASP A 146 19.00 -13.90 1.07
CA ASP A 146 18.85 -15.34 0.91
C ASP A 146 18.26 -15.70 -0.47
N PRO A 147 18.92 -15.33 -1.59
CA PRO A 147 18.35 -15.47 -2.93
C PRO A 147 18.30 -16.93 -3.37
N GLU A 148 17.45 -17.24 -4.37
CA GLU A 148 17.44 -18.53 -5.08
C GLU A 148 18.44 -18.52 -6.23
N LEU A 149 18.68 -17.35 -6.87
CA LEU A 149 19.57 -17.16 -8.00
C LEU A 149 20.45 -15.92 -7.81
N ILE A 150 21.77 -16.09 -7.94
CA ILE A 150 22.75 -15.00 -7.94
C ILE A 150 23.25 -14.81 -9.38
N ILE A 151 23.12 -13.59 -9.92
CA ILE A 151 23.59 -13.23 -11.26
C ILE A 151 24.80 -12.30 -11.16
N CYS A 152 25.97 -12.80 -11.49
CA CYS A 152 27.22 -12.04 -11.48
C CYS A 152 27.33 -11.18 -12.75
N LEU A 153 27.43 -9.86 -12.58
CA LEU A 153 27.53 -8.90 -13.68
C LEU A 153 29.01 -8.70 -14.09
N GLY A 154 29.42 -9.37 -15.12
CA GLY A 154 30.77 -9.30 -15.67
C GLY A 154 31.70 -10.46 -15.24
N ASN A 155 32.82 -10.62 -15.97
CA ASN A 155 33.72 -11.73 -15.78
C ASN A 155 34.46 -11.70 -14.43
N GLU A 156 34.84 -10.54 -13.96
CA GLU A 156 35.64 -10.40 -12.73
C GLU A 156 34.83 -10.89 -11.51
N VAL A 157 33.56 -10.52 -11.42
CA VAL A 157 32.68 -11.01 -10.33
C VAL A 157 32.42 -12.51 -10.52
N ALA A 158 32.11 -12.95 -11.73
CA ALA A 158 31.82 -14.35 -12.02
C ALA A 158 32.98 -15.28 -11.60
N GLN A 159 34.23 -14.88 -11.83
CA GLN A 159 35.43 -15.65 -11.42
C GLN A 159 35.52 -15.80 -9.90
N LEU A 160 35.06 -14.81 -9.11
CA LEU A 160 35.03 -14.91 -7.64
C LEU A 160 34.11 -16.05 -7.17
N PHE A 161 33.03 -16.30 -7.92
CA PHE A 161 32.08 -17.40 -7.67
C PHE A 161 32.46 -18.71 -8.41
N GLY A 162 33.66 -18.81 -8.96
CA GLY A 162 34.14 -20.01 -9.62
C GLY A 162 33.64 -20.21 -11.04
N LEU A 163 32.95 -19.23 -11.64
CA LEU A 163 32.47 -19.31 -13.02
C LEU A 163 33.58 -18.93 -14.01
N ILE A 164 33.76 -19.73 -15.06
CA ILE A 164 34.71 -19.41 -16.13
C ILE A 164 34.06 -18.49 -17.20
N SER A 165 34.91 -17.90 -18.05
CA SER A 165 34.43 -16.92 -19.04
C SER A 165 33.46 -17.50 -20.09
N THR A 166 33.49 -18.81 -20.34
CA THR A 166 32.62 -19.51 -21.28
C THR A 166 31.33 -20.06 -20.69
N ASP A 167 31.15 -19.92 -19.35
CA ASP A 167 29.93 -20.39 -18.68
C ASP A 167 28.76 -19.49 -19.00
N HIS A 168 27.73 -20.07 -19.65
CA HIS A 168 26.50 -19.39 -20.01
C HIS A 168 25.27 -19.97 -19.29
N PHE A 169 25.45 -21.06 -18.53
CA PHE A 169 24.37 -21.70 -17.78
C PHE A 169 24.56 -21.53 -16.29
N PRO A 170 23.47 -21.52 -15.51
CA PRO A 170 23.57 -21.49 -14.05
C PRO A 170 24.24 -22.74 -13.50
N HIS A 171 25.05 -22.57 -12.46
CA HIS A 171 25.74 -23.63 -11.75
C HIS A 171 25.47 -23.58 -10.27
N MET A 172 25.43 -24.73 -9.60
CA MET A 172 25.39 -24.77 -8.14
C MET A 172 26.74 -24.38 -7.56
N ASN A 173 26.73 -23.43 -6.65
CA ASN A 173 27.86 -23.04 -5.82
C ASN A 173 27.44 -23.12 -4.34
N GLY A 174 27.75 -24.26 -3.71
CA GLY A 174 27.16 -24.61 -2.44
C GLY A 174 25.64 -24.77 -2.57
N ASP A 175 24.88 -24.06 -1.77
CA ASP A 175 23.40 -24.08 -1.75
C ASP A 175 22.77 -23.05 -2.68
N TYR A 176 23.57 -22.29 -3.43
CA TYR A 176 23.09 -21.20 -4.29
C TYR A 176 23.24 -21.52 -5.77
N LEU A 177 22.25 -21.22 -6.59
CA LEU A 177 22.35 -21.20 -8.03
C LEU A 177 23.04 -19.90 -8.45
N VAL A 178 24.13 -20.01 -9.21
CA VAL A 178 24.95 -18.86 -9.65
C VAL A 178 25.06 -18.84 -11.17
N ALA A 179 24.86 -17.67 -11.77
CA ALA A 179 24.98 -17.46 -13.21
C ALA A 179 25.78 -16.18 -13.50
N LYS A 180 26.20 -16.02 -14.75
CA LYS A 180 26.95 -14.86 -15.22
C LYS A 180 26.20 -14.13 -16.30
N ALA A 181 26.13 -12.80 -16.20
CA ALA A 181 25.64 -11.94 -17.27
C ALA A 181 26.64 -10.84 -17.63
N TYR A 182 26.46 -10.23 -18.80
CA TYR A 182 27.27 -9.06 -19.16
C TYR A 182 26.98 -7.88 -18.25
N HIS A 183 28.05 -7.15 -17.88
CA HIS A 183 27.90 -5.92 -17.12
C HIS A 183 27.18 -4.85 -17.96
N PRO A 184 26.28 -4.03 -17.40
CA PRO A 184 25.54 -3.00 -18.13
C PRO A 184 26.40 -2.04 -18.94
N SER A 185 27.64 -1.75 -18.49
CA SER A 185 28.63 -0.94 -19.22
C SER A 185 29.04 -1.53 -20.58
N TYR A 186 28.89 -2.83 -20.80
CA TYR A 186 29.13 -3.44 -22.10
C TYR A 186 28.11 -2.92 -23.12
N PHE A 187 26.82 -2.92 -22.78
CA PHE A 187 25.75 -2.43 -23.62
C PHE A 187 25.77 -0.89 -23.76
N ALA A 188 26.16 -0.17 -22.71
CA ALA A 188 26.29 1.28 -22.75
C ALA A 188 27.28 1.75 -23.84
N ARG A 189 28.39 1.01 -24.03
CA ARG A 189 29.37 1.26 -25.09
C ARG A 189 28.81 1.02 -26.51
N GLN A 190 27.72 0.25 -26.62
CA GLN A 190 27.06 -0.10 -27.88
C GLN A 190 25.74 0.71 -28.06
N GLY A 191 25.53 1.77 -27.28
CA GLY A 191 24.31 2.58 -27.32
C GLY A 191 23.07 1.83 -26.82
N GLY A 192 23.22 0.87 -25.91
CA GLY A 192 22.14 0.06 -25.31
C GLY A 192 21.74 -1.18 -26.13
N LYS A 193 22.23 -1.36 -27.34
CA LYS A 193 21.83 -2.47 -28.21
C LYS A 193 22.19 -3.82 -27.60
N GLY A 194 21.23 -4.76 -27.62
CA GLY A 194 21.39 -6.14 -27.14
C GLY A 194 21.12 -6.33 -25.64
N ALA A 195 20.81 -5.25 -24.91
CA ALA A 195 20.46 -5.34 -23.48
C ALA A 195 19.21 -6.22 -23.26
N GLU A 196 18.27 -6.16 -24.16
CA GLU A 196 17.02 -6.94 -24.18
C GLU A 196 17.24 -8.45 -24.28
N LYS A 197 18.43 -8.88 -24.71
CA LYS A 197 18.81 -10.32 -24.83
C LYS A 197 19.82 -10.79 -23.78
N ALA A 198 20.24 -9.87 -22.91
CA ALA A 198 21.34 -10.13 -21.97
C ALA A 198 21.08 -11.31 -21.02
N LEU A 199 19.81 -11.57 -20.69
CA LEU A 199 19.37 -12.61 -19.75
C LEU A 199 18.55 -13.72 -20.43
N GLU A 200 18.44 -13.75 -21.77
CA GLU A 200 17.56 -14.66 -22.50
C GLU A 200 17.82 -16.13 -22.14
N TYR A 201 19.10 -16.51 -21.95
CA TYR A 201 19.51 -17.89 -21.58
C TYR A 201 19.09 -18.28 -20.14
N LEU A 202 18.73 -17.31 -19.27
CA LEU A 202 18.20 -17.52 -17.91
C LEU A 202 16.69 -17.41 -17.85
N LYS A 203 16.03 -17.18 -18.99
CA LYS A 203 14.61 -16.87 -19.02
C LYS A 203 13.76 -17.96 -18.38
N LYS A 204 14.09 -19.21 -18.63
CA LYS A 204 13.32 -20.34 -18.08
C LYS A 204 13.48 -20.44 -16.57
N GLU A 205 14.69 -20.37 -16.05
CA GLU A 205 14.97 -20.44 -14.62
C GLU A 205 14.33 -19.25 -13.87
N ILE A 206 14.42 -18.05 -14.45
CA ILE A 206 13.80 -16.86 -13.87
C ILE A 206 12.28 -16.96 -13.94
N GLU A 207 11.70 -17.48 -15.02
CA GLU A 207 10.25 -17.68 -15.15
C GLU A 207 9.74 -18.69 -14.10
N GLU A 208 10.46 -19.76 -13.84
CA GLU A 208 10.14 -20.73 -12.78
C GLU A 208 10.22 -20.08 -11.38
N ILE A 209 11.25 -19.27 -11.10
CA ILE A 209 11.39 -18.53 -9.84
C ILE A 209 10.25 -17.52 -9.68
N ASN A 210 9.93 -16.78 -10.74
CA ASN A 210 8.87 -15.77 -10.74
C ASN A 210 7.49 -16.40 -10.49
N THR A 211 7.20 -17.53 -11.15
CA THR A 211 5.92 -18.24 -10.96
C THR A 211 5.75 -18.74 -9.53
N ARG A 212 6.85 -19.09 -8.86
CA ARG A 212 6.85 -19.43 -7.42
C ARG A 212 6.85 -18.19 -6.50
N SER A 213 6.84 -16.99 -7.06
CA SER A 213 6.76 -15.73 -6.30
C SER A 213 5.31 -15.24 -6.27
N PHE A 214 4.44 -15.98 -5.55
CA PHE A 214 3.02 -15.67 -5.48
C PHE A 214 2.79 -14.36 -4.72
N VAL A 215 1.86 -13.55 -5.25
CA VAL A 215 1.38 -12.31 -4.63
C VAL A 215 -0.10 -12.47 -4.33
N ASN A 216 -0.46 -12.39 -3.04
CA ASN A 216 -1.86 -12.30 -2.66
C ASN A 216 -2.38 -10.91 -3.07
N LEU A 217 -3.20 -10.84 -4.14
CA LEU A 217 -3.69 -9.57 -4.70
C LEU A 217 -5.02 -9.13 -4.09
N HIS A 218 -5.81 -10.07 -3.55
CA HIS A 218 -7.08 -9.84 -2.87
C HIS A 218 -6.91 -10.16 -1.38
N VAL A 219 -6.86 -9.13 -0.53
CA VAL A 219 -6.48 -9.25 0.88
C VAL A 219 -7.21 -8.22 1.72
N HIS A 220 -7.72 -8.65 2.86
CA HIS A 220 -8.41 -7.82 3.84
C HIS A 220 -7.61 -7.71 5.14
N ASN A 221 -7.73 -6.58 5.82
CA ASN A 221 -7.13 -6.35 7.13
C ASN A 221 -8.10 -5.64 8.09
N GLU A 222 -7.63 -5.17 9.23
CA GLU A 222 -8.43 -4.50 10.27
C GLU A 222 -9.37 -3.37 9.75
N PHE A 223 -9.14 -2.84 8.54
CA PHE A 223 -10.00 -1.83 7.91
C PHE A 223 -11.16 -2.42 7.10
N SER A 224 -11.21 -3.73 6.87
CA SER A 224 -12.42 -4.48 6.56
C SER A 224 -13.13 -4.77 7.87
N ILE A 225 -13.96 -3.81 8.34
CA ILE A 225 -14.43 -3.71 9.71
C ILE A 225 -15.21 -4.95 10.13
N ARG A 226 -14.76 -5.63 11.20
CA ARG A 226 -15.31 -6.86 11.79
C ARG A 226 -15.22 -8.08 10.86
N ASP A 227 -14.29 -8.04 9.95
CA ASP A 227 -14.08 -9.07 8.95
C ASP A 227 -12.58 -9.36 8.81
N GLY A 228 -11.79 -8.43 8.33
CA GLY A 228 -10.35 -8.59 8.19
C GLY A 228 -9.57 -8.48 9.50
N ILE A 229 -8.47 -9.25 9.61
CA ILE A 229 -7.56 -9.30 10.76
C ILE A 229 -6.14 -8.89 10.35
N GLY A 230 -5.44 -8.28 11.29
CA GLY A 230 -4.05 -7.87 11.16
C GLY A 230 -3.88 -6.42 10.72
N THR A 231 -2.77 -5.84 11.14
CA THR A 231 -2.34 -4.49 10.79
C THR A 231 -1.56 -4.49 9.47
N ALA A 232 -1.37 -3.31 8.88
CA ALA A 232 -0.52 -3.19 7.69
C ALA A 232 0.93 -3.64 7.95
N ASP A 233 1.47 -3.35 9.13
CA ASP A 233 2.84 -3.78 9.52
C ASP A 233 2.94 -5.32 9.60
N GLU A 234 1.93 -6.00 10.14
CA GLU A 234 1.89 -7.47 10.20
C GLU A 234 1.79 -8.11 8.82
N HIS A 235 1.01 -7.54 7.89
CA HIS A 235 0.94 -7.98 6.50
C HIS A 235 2.28 -7.81 5.78
N VAL A 236 2.97 -6.70 5.99
CA VAL A 236 4.31 -6.44 5.46
C VAL A 236 5.32 -7.44 6.03
N LEU A 237 5.27 -7.69 7.35
CA LEU A 237 6.14 -8.67 8.01
C LEU A 237 5.90 -10.08 7.47
N TRP A 238 4.64 -10.46 7.25
CA TRP A 238 4.29 -11.75 6.61
C TRP A 238 4.90 -11.85 5.21
N ALA A 239 4.77 -10.81 4.39
CA ALA A 239 5.32 -10.77 3.03
C ALA A 239 6.84 -10.93 3.03
N LEU A 240 7.55 -10.25 3.93
CA LEU A 240 9.01 -10.39 4.08
C LEU A 240 9.41 -11.81 4.49
N LYS A 241 8.71 -12.38 5.48
CA LYS A 241 8.98 -13.74 6.00
C LYS A 241 8.84 -14.78 4.90
N HIS A 242 7.87 -14.62 4.02
CA HIS A 242 7.54 -15.56 2.95
C HIS A 242 8.10 -15.15 1.58
N LYS A 243 8.95 -14.12 1.52
CA LYS A 243 9.57 -13.61 0.26
C LYS A 243 8.53 -13.27 -0.82
N ALA A 244 7.34 -12.81 -0.41
CA ALA A 244 6.36 -12.28 -1.34
C ALA A 244 6.88 -10.95 -1.93
N PRO A 245 6.82 -10.73 -3.25
CA PRO A 245 7.46 -9.57 -3.88
C PRO A 245 6.69 -8.26 -3.70
N ALA A 246 5.51 -8.31 -3.10
CA ALA A 246 4.67 -7.14 -2.80
C ALA A 246 3.72 -7.42 -1.63
N CYS A 247 3.17 -6.35 -1.06
CA CYS A 247 2.07 -6.39 -0.10
C CYS A 247 0.86 -5.69 -0.71
N SER A 248 -0.24 -6.42 -0.92
CA SER A 248 -1.54 -5.89 -1.33
C SER A 248 -2.49 -5.87 -0.15
N ILE A 249 -3.30 -4.82 -0.03
CA ILE A 249 -4.43 -4.75 0.90
C ILE A 249 -5.59 -4.07 0.16
N THR A 250 -6.74 -4.76 0.09
CA THR A 250 -7.88 -4.42 -0.78
C THR A 250 -9.20 -4.42 -0.03
N ASN A 251 -9.25 -3.70 1.09
CA ASN A 251 -10.37 -3.70 2.02
C ASN A 251 -11.74 -3.41 1.39
N HIS A 252 -12.79 -3.91 2.01
CA HIS A 252 -14.18 -3.68 1.65
C HIS A 252 -14.54 -2.20 1.66
N GLY A 253 -14.88 -1.65 0.52
CA GLY A 253 -15.46 -0.32 0.35
C GLY A 253 -14.59 0.87 0.73
N ASN A 254 -13.33 0.68 1.14
CA ASN A 254 -12.49 1.78 1.61
C ASN A 254 -11.00 1.61 1.30
N ILE A 255 -10.27 2.72 1.39
CA ILE A 255 -8.84 2.84 1.12
C ILE A 255 -8.06 3.38 2.33
N SER A 256 -8.62 3.28 3.52
CA SER A 256 -8.10 3.95 4.73
C SER A 256 -6.74 3.44 5.18
N VAL A 257 -6.35 2.23 4.75
CA VAL A 257 -5.05 1.62 5.08
C VAL A 257 -3.87 2.16 4.26
N PHE A 258 -4.11 2.81 3.12
CA PHE A 258 -3.08 3.07 2.10
C PHE A 258 -1.85 3.80 2.63
N PHE A 259 -2.03 4.81 3.48
CA PHE A 259 -0.89 5.52 4.04
C PHE A 259 -0.06 4.65 4.98
N LYS A 260 -0.70 3.88 5.86
CA LYS A 260 -0.02 2.93 6.76
C LYS A 260 0.71 1.84 5.97
N GLN A 261 0.05 1.27 4.97
CA GLN A 261 0.64 0.27 4.07
C GLN A 261 1.87 0.83 3.33
N PHE A 262 1.76 2.04 2.79
CA PHE A 262 2.87 2.72 2.12
C PHE A 262 4.07 2.91 3.05
N GLU A 263 3.86 3.45 4.26
CA GLU A 263 4.94 3.67 5.23
C GLU A 263 5.60 2.36 5.68
N ALA A 264 4.80 1.33 5.97
CA ALA A 264 5.30 0.03 6.37
C ALA A 264 6.13 -0.63 5.25
N CYS A 265 5.63 -0.62 4.01
CA CYS A 265 6.33 -1.17 2.86
C CYS A 265 7.63 -0.41 2.56
N ARG A 266 7.58 0.93 2.62
CA ARG A 266 8.73 1.78 2.31
C ARG A 266 9.90 1.58 3.27
N LYS A 267 9.64 1.37 4.56
CA LYS A 267 10.67 1.11 5.57
C LYS A 267 11.56 -0.09 5.22
N VAL A 268 10.99 -1.07 4.54
CA VAL A 268 11.65 -2.35 4.25
C VAL A 268 11.91 -2.59 2.76
N GLY A 269 11.66 -1.60 1.90
CA GLY A 269 11.87 -1.72 0.46
C GLY A 269 10.91 -2.69 -0.25
N LEU A 270 9.75 -3.00 0.35
CA LEU A 270 8.70 -3.83 -0.24
C LEU A 270 7.77 -2.96 -1.08
N LYS A 271 7.30 -3.48 -2.22
CA LYS A 271 6.35 -2.79 -3.11
C LYS A 271 4.94 -2.83 -2.52
N PRO A 272 4.28 -1.68 -2.26
CA PRO A 272 2.86 -1.66 -1.95
C PRO A 272 2.02 -1.84 -3.23
N ILE A 273 0.92 -2.58 -3.14
CA ILE A 273 -0.13 -2.63 -4.15
C ILE A 273 -1.38 -2.03 -3.53
N PHE A 274 -1.85 -0.92 -4.10
CA PHE A 274 -3.04 -0.23 -3.64
C PHE A 274 -4.28 -0.71 -4.39
N GLY A 275 -5.30 -1.13 -3.65
CA GLY A 275 -6.54 -1.58 -4.22
C GLY A 275 -7.68 -1.56 -3.21
N ALA A 276 -8.88 -1.80 -3.68
CA ALA A 276 -10.07 -1.95 -2.84
C ALA A 276 -11.05 -2.91 -3.48
N GLU A 277 -11.72 -3.69 -2.68
CA GLU A 277 -12.90 -4.42 -3.09
C GLU A 277 -14.12 -3.52 -2.84
N LEU A 278 -14.71 -3.00 -3.92
CA LEU A 278 -15.80 -2.04 -3.85
C LEU A 278 -17.16 -2.73 -4.10
N TYR A 279 -18.21 -2.09 -3.62
CA TYR A 279 -19.59 -2.54 -3.81
C TYR A 279 -20.19 -1.88 -5.04
N ILE A 280 -20.55 -2.69 -6.06
CA ILE A 280 -21.13 -2.20 -7.32
C ILE A 280 -22.61 -2.53 -7.39
N ILE A 281 -23.42 -1.55 -7.83
CA ILE A 281 -24.85 -1.67 -8.09
C ILE A 281 -25.16 -1.39 -9.56
N PRO A 282 -26.34 -1.79 -10.06
CA PRO A 282 -26.69 -1.57 -11.48
C PRO A 282 -26.72 -0.10 -11.89
N ASP A 283 -27.27 0.79 -11.08
CA ASP A 283 -27.44 2.22 -11.39
C ASP A 283 -27.40 3.11 -10.15
N ARG A 284 -26.27 3.80 -9.96
CA ARG A 284 -26.06 4.75 -8.88
C ARG A 284 -26.93 6.02 -9.05
N ALA A 285 -27.19 6.45 -10.28
CA ALA A 285 -27.95 7.67 -10.54
C ALA A 285 -29.39 7.58 -10.02
N SER A 286 -30.00 6.42 -10.08
CA SER A 286 -31.34 6.17 -9.51
C SER A 286 -31.35 6.19 -7.98
N LEU A 287 -30.26 5.84 -7.32
CA LEU A 287 -30.12 5.84 -5.86
C LEU A 287 -29.86 7.24 -5.28
N MET A 288 -28.98 8.02 -5.91
CA MET A 288 -28.46 9.31 -5.40
C MET A 288 -29.55 10.30 -4.90
N PRO A 289 -30.72 10.48 -5.58
CA PRO A 289 -31.73 11.43 -5.12
C PRO A 289 -32.33 11.10 -3.75
N PHE A 290 -32.19 9.86 -3.29
CA PHE A 290 -32.77 9.39 -2.03
C PHE A 290 -31.75 9.35 -0.87
N ILE A 291 -30.47 9.53 -1.16
CA ILE A 291 -29.42 9.57 -0.12
C ILE A 291 -29.62 10.81 0.78
N GLY A 292 -29.70 10.56 2.11
CA GLY A 292 -29.95 11.63 3.10
C GLY A 292 -31.36 12.25 3.04
N SER A 293 -32.27 11.72 2.20
CA SER A 293 -33.65 12.22 2.08
C SER A 293 -34.53 11.64 3.17
N ASP A 294 -35.34 12.51 3.82
CA ASP A 294 -36.41 12.14 4.77
C ASP A 294 -37.78 12.09 4.10
N ALA A 295 -37.87 12.18 2.76
CA ALA A 295 -39.10 12.12 2.02
C ALA A 295 -39.82 10.77 2.22
N GLU A 296 -41.14 10.80 2.20
CA GLU A 296 -41.98 9.57 2.26
C GLU A 296 -41.56 8.60 1.13
N GLY A 297 -41.34 7.33 1.47
CA GLY A 297 -40.90 6.29 0.52
C GLY A 297 -39.41 6.32 0.17
N ALA A 298 -38.61 7.25 0.73
CA ALA A 298 -37.17 7.31 0.43
C ALA A 298 -36.41 6.09 0.96
N VAL A 299 -36.85 5.48 2.07
CA VAL A 299 -36.25 4.27 2.63
C VAL A 299 -36.40 3.09 1.67
N GLU A 300 -37.62 2.87 1.16
CA GLU A 300 -37.96 1.82 0.20
C GLU A 300 -37.16 2.00 -1.11
N LYS A 301 -37.07 3.24 -1.60
CA LYS A 301 -36.27 3.55 -2.79
C LYS A 301 -34.78 3.31 -2.58
N ARG A 302 -34.25 3.59 -1.41
CA ARG A 302 -32.84 3.23 -1.08
C ARG A 302 -32.63 1.72 -1.05
N LYS A 303 -33.60 0.94 -0.53
CA LYS A 303 -33.55 -0.53 -0.58
C LYS A 303 -33.60 -1.03 -2.02
N GLU A 304 -34.55 -0.55 -2.82
CA GLU A 304 -34.74 -0.92 -4.22
C GLU A 304 -33.50 -0.64 -5.09
N PHE A 305 -32.98 0.60 -5.07
CA PHE A 305 -31.88 1.01 -5.93
C PHE A 305 -30.48 0.69 -5.38
N GLY A 306 -30.35 0.41 -4.09
CA GLY A 306 -29.11 -0.03 -3.47
C GLY A 306 -28.88 -1.54 -3.53
N SER A 307 -29.72 -2.28 -4.25
CA SER A 307 -29.69 -3.73 -4.42
C SER A 307 -30.08 -4.11 -5.87
N PRO A 308 -29.59 -5.20 -6.48
CA PRO A 308 -28.57 -6.08 -5.92
C PRO A 308 -27.20 -5.37 -5.80
N ARG A 309 -26.40 -5.81 -4.85
CA ARG A 309 -25.05 -5.30 -4.61
C ARG A 309 -24.05 -6.43 -4.81
N HIS A 310 -22.99 -6.16 -5.56
CA HIS A 310 -21.95 -7.11 -5.89
C HIS A 310 -20.58 -6.57 -5.53
N HIS A 311 -19.60 -7.46 -5.40
CA HIS A 311 -18.21 -7.10 -5.20
C HIS A 311 -17.48 -6.92 -6.53
N ILE A 312 -16.51 -6.01 -6.55
CA ILE A 312 -15.57 -5.82 -7.66
C ILE A 312 -14.22 -5.41 -7.11
N LEU A 313 -13.17 -6.11 -7.53
CA LEU A 313 -11.81 -5.79 -7.10
C LEU A 313 -11.15 -4.80 -8.06
N ILE A 314 -10.59 -3.72 -7.50
CA ILE A 314 -9.95 -2.66 -8.26
C ILE A 314 -8.54 -2.44 -7.71
N LEU A 315 -7.52 -2.49 -8.57
CA LEU A 315 -6.13 -2.22 -8.22
C LEU A 315 -5.64 -0.98 -8.99
N ALA A 316 -4.85 -0.14 -8.32
CA ALA A 316 -4.18 0.97 -8.97
C ALA A 316 -2.91 0.48 -9.68
N LYS A 317 -2.84 0.62 -10.99
CA LYS A 317 -1.69 0.23 -11.81
C LYS A 317 -0.54 1.22 -11.72
N ASP A 318 -0.88 2.50 -11.63
CA ASP A 318 0.04 3.63 -11.60
C ASP A 318 -0.52 4.78 -10.73
N TYR A 319 0.19 5.90 -10.67
CA TYR A 319 -0.25 7.05 -9.87
C TYR A 319 -1.57 7.67 -10.37
N THR A 320 -1.87 7.57 -11.67
CA THR A 320 -3.16 8.01 -12.23
C THR A 320 -4.29 7.12 -11.73
N GLY A 321 -4.09 5.80 -11.77
CA GLY A 321 -5.03 4.84 -11.21
C GLY A 321 -5.27 5.04 -9.71
N LEU A 322 -4.22 5.34 -8.94
CA LEU A 322 -4.37 5.67 -7.52
C LEU A 322 -5.26 6.90 -7.29
N LYS A 323 -5.08 7.97 -8.07
CA LYS A 323 -5.95 9.16 -7.99
C LYS A 323 -7.39 8.84 -8.39
N ASN A 324 -7.57 8.00 -9.42
CA ASN A 324 -8.90 7.58 -9.86
C ASN A 324 -9.58 6.71 -8.80
N LEU A 325 -8.84 5.83 -8.14
CA LEU A 325 -9.36 5.03 -7.01
C LEU A 325 -9.77 5.93 -5.83
N PHE A 326 -8.98 6.97 -5.49
CA PHE A 326 -9.38 7.98 -4.51
C PHE A 326 -10.68 8.68 -4.91
N ARG A 327 -10.81 9.07 -6.18
CA ARG A 327 -11.99 9.76 -6.69
C ARG A 327 -13.23 8.87 -6.63
N ILE A 328 -13.15 7.64 -7.13
CA ILE A 328 -14.25 6.67 -7.12
C ILE A 328 -14.72 6.42 -5.69
N THR A 329 -13.80 6.11 -4.78
CA THR A 329 -14.13 5.85 -3.37
C THR A 329 -14.74 7.08 -2.70
N SER A 330 -14.18 8.27 -2.93
CA SER A 330 -14.73 9.52 -2.38
C SER A 330 -16.16 9.78 -2.85
N LEU A 331 -16.43 9.64 -4.15
CA LEU A 331 -17.77 9.82 -4.71
C LEU A 331 -18.75 8.79 -4.19
N ALA A 332 -18.33 7.53 -3.99
CA ALA A 332 -19.16 6.51 -3.38
C ALA A 332 -19.59 6.88 -1.95
N PHE A 333 -18.69 7.44 -1.15
CA PHE A 333 -19.02 7.91 0.21
C PHE A 333 -19.86 9.19 0.24
N ILE A 334 -19.61 10.15 -0.67
CA ILE A 334 -20.26 11.48 -0.63
C ILE A 334 -21.65 11.43 -1.28
N GLU A 335 -21.80 10.70 -2.38
CA GLU A 335 -22.99 10.80 -3.23
C GLU A 335 -23.90 9.57 -3.19
N SER A 336 -23.37 8.39 -2.86
CA SER A 336 -24.10 7.12 -2.97
C SER A 336 -23.86 6.17 -1.79
N PHE A 337 -23.63 6.69 -0.61
CA PHE A 337 -23.52 5.89 0.61
C PHE A 337 -24.91 5.46 1.10
N TYR A 338 -25.21 4.16 0.96
CA TYR A 338 -26.35 3.52 1.59
C TYR A 338 -25.92 2.19 2.21
N ARG A 339 -25.78 2.17 3.54
CA ARG A 339 -25.14 1.10 4.34
C ARG A 339 -23.67 0.87 3.99
N PHE A 340 -23.31 0.91 2.69
CA PHE A 340 -21.98 0.81 2.11
C PHE A 340 -21.73 1.92 1.09
N PRO A 341 -20.48 2.25 0.79
CA PRO A 341 -20.14 3.15 -0.31
C PRO A 341 -20.36 2.41 -1.65
N LEU A 342 -21.31 2.87 -2.46
CA LEU A 342 -21.75 2.18 -3.65
C LEU A 342 -21.23 2.86 -4.92
N ILE A 343 -20.79 2.04 -5.88
CA ILE A 343 -20.39 2.49 -7.22
C ILE A 343 -21.30 1.85 -8.27
N ASP A 344 -21.17 2.30 -9.53
CA ASP A 344 -21.73 1.63 -10.68
C ASP A 344 -20.70 1.51 -11.82
N PHE A 345 -21.03 0.74 -12.83
CA PHE A 345 -20.15 0.56 -13.99
C PHE A 345 -19.82 1.89 -14.68
N LYS A 346 -20.75 2.84 -14.71
CA LYS A 346 -20.53 4.15 -15.35
C LYS A 346 -19.45 4.96 -14.63
N LEU A 347 -19.53 5.07 -13.30
CA LEU A 347 -18.52 5.76 -12.50
C LEU A 347 -17.14 5.11 -12.68
N LEU A 348 -17.09 3.78 -12.72
CA LEU A 348 -15.87 3.02 -12.92
C LEU A 348 -15.27 3.28 -14.31
N ALA A 349 -16.08 3.23 -15.38
CA ALA A 349 -15.64 3.47 -16.75
C ALA A 349 -15.17 4.92 -16.99
N GLU A 350 -15.83 5.90 -16.38
CA GLU A 350 -15.43 7.32 -16.46
C GLU A 350 -14.07 7.61 -15.78
N ASN A 351 -13.60 6.72 -14.90
CA ASN A 351 -12.34 6.87 -14.15
C ASN A 351 -11.39 5.69 -14.34
N LYS A 352 -11.47 4.97 -15.45
CA LYS A 352 -10.75 3.70 -15.69
C LYS A 352 -9.25 3.82 -15.88
N GLU A 353 -8.74 4.99 -16.24
CA GLU A 353 -7.32 5.17 -16.57
C GLU A 353 -6.42 4.79 -15.38
N GLY A 354 -5.44 3.92 -15.65
CA GLY A 354 -4.51 3.43 -14.64
C GLY A 354 -5.13 2.45 -13.64
N LEU A 355 -6.32 1.90 -13.88
CA LEU A 355 -6.95 0.88 -13.05
C LEU A 355 -6.85 -0.51 -13.69
N ILE A 356 -6.73 -1.51 -12.84
CA ILE A 356 -6.90 -2.94 -13.17
C ILE A 356 -8.15 -3.41 -12.45
N ILE A 357 -9.01 -4.14 -13.18
CA ILE A 357 -10.30 -4.62 -12.70
C ILE A 357 -10.31 -6.15 -12.65
N SER A 358 -10.82 -6.71 -11.57
CA SER A 358 -11.04 -8.14 -11.42
C SER A 358 -12.46 -8.44 -10.92
N THR A 359 -12.93 -9.64 -11.21
CA THR A 359 -14.33 -10.07 -10.93
C THR A 359 -14.62 -10.35 -9.46
N ALA A 360 -13.64 -10.16 -8.59
CA ALA A 360 -13.71 -10.38 -7.14
C ALA A 360 -14.11 -11.80 -6.71
N CYS A 361 -14.59 -11.94 -5.47
CA CYS A 361 -14.95 -13.20 -4.81
C CYS A 361 -16.33 -13.74 -5.25
N ALA A 362 -16.86 -14.74 -4.54
CA ALA A 362 -18.20 -15.29 -4.77
C ALA A 362 -19.32 -14.23 -4.71
N GLY A 363 -19.10 -13.10 -3.99
CA GLY A 363 -19.97 -11.94 -3.99
C GLY A 363 -19.98 -11.11 -5.28
N GLY A 364 -19.09 -11.40 -6.24
CA GLY A 364 -19.01 -10.72 -7.52
C GLY A 364 -20.20 -11.03 -8.45
N GLU A 365 -20.62 -10.07 -9.27
CA GLU A 365 -21.76 -10.23 -10.19
C GLU A 365 -21.55 -11.41 -11.15
N LEU A 366 -20.37 -11.54 -11.75
CA LEU A 366 -20.07 -12.66 -12.64
C LEU A 366 -20.21 -14.00 -11.93
N ASN A 367 -19.70 -14.12 -10.72
CA ASN A 367 -19.74 -15.36 -9.95
C ASN A 367 -21.17 -15.75 -9.57
N LYS A 368 -22.05 -14.79 -9.23
CA LYS A 368 -23.49 -15.03 -9.01
C LYS A 368 -24.18 -15.52 -10.28
N LEU A 369 -23.92 -14.90 -11.43
CA LEU A 369 -24.46 -15.35 -12.72
C LEU A 369 -24.03 -16.80 -13.04
N LEU A 370 -22.76 -17.12 -12.80
CA LEU A 370 -22.22 -18.47 -12.98
C LEU A 370 -22.81 -19.49 -12.01
N ALA A 371 -23.05 -19.10 -10.75
CA ALA A 371 -23.69 -19.94 -9.73
C ALA A 371 -25.14 -20.30 -10.13
N GLU A 372 -25.83 -19.34 -10.73
CA GLU A 372 -27.21 -19.50 -11.20
C GLU A 372 -27.35 -20.12 -12.61
N ASP A 373 -26.23 -20.59 -13.21
CA ASP A 373 -26.16 -21.14 -14.58
C ASP A 373 -26.62 -20.18 -15.69
N LYS A 374 -26.59 -18.85 -15.45
CA LYS A 374 -26.95 -17.80 -16.41
C LYS A 374 -25.77 -17.49 -17.35
N MET A 375 -25.39 -18.49 -18.17
CA MET A 375 -24.20 -18.45 -19.00
C MET A 375 -24.24 -17.35 -20.07
N ASP A 376 -25.38 -17.03 -20.66
CA ASP A 376 -25.52 -15.96 -21.66
C ASP A 376 -25.27 -14.58 -21.02
N GLU A 377 -25.82 -14.34 -19.83
CA GLU A 377 -25.62 -13.11 -19.08
C GLU A 377 -24.16 -12.98 -18.59
N ALA A 378 -23.56 -14.07 -18.10
CA ALA A 378 -22.16 -14.14 -17.72
C ALA A 378 -21.24 -13.84 -18.92
N SER A 379 -21.55 -14.37 -20.08
CA SER A 379 -20.82 -14.09 -21.32
C SER A 379 -20.93 -12.63 -21.72
N ALA A 380 -22.11 -12.03 -21.65
CA ALA A 380 -22.35 -10.62 -21.94
C ALA A 380 -21.64 -9.69 -20.93
N TYR A 381 -21.59 -10.08 -19.65
CA TYR A 381 -20.82 -9.37 -18.62
C TYR A 381 -19.35 -9.30 -18.98
N VAL A 382 -18.73 -10.44 -19.32
CA VAL A 382 -17.31 -10.49 -19.68
C VAL A 382 -17.04 -9.65 -20.94
N ASP A 383 -17.89 -9.73 -21.96
CA ASP A 383 -17.75 -8.94 -23.18
C ASP A 383 -17.83 -7.44 -22.90
N LYS A 384 -18.74 -6.99 -22.02
CA LYS A 384 -18.90 -5.60 -21.59
C LYS A 384 -17.64 -5.08 -20.90
N TYR A 385 -17.13 -5.83 -19.90
CA TYR A 385 -15.93 -5.39 -19.14
C TYR A 385 -14.66 -5.46 -19.97
N LYS A 386 -14.52 -6.50 -20.79
CA LYS A 386 -13.39 -6.61 -21.73
C LYS A 386 -13.36 -5.47 -22.76
N ALA A 387 -14.51 -5.08 -23.29
CA ALA A 387 -14.61 -3.97 -24.25
C ALA A 387 -14.17 -2.64 -23.61
N GLU A 388 -14.43 -2.43 -22.31
CA GLU A 388 -14.14 -1.19 -21.60
C GLU A 388 -12.70 -1.13 -21.07
N PHE A 389 -12.20 -2.24 -20.48
CA PHE A 389 -10.93 -2.26 -19.76
C PHE A 389 -9.81 -3.01 -20.50
N GLY A 390 -10.12 -3.73 -21.58
CA GLY A 390 -9.15 -4.42 -22.42
C GLY A 390 -8.29 -5.43 -21.65
N ASP A 391 -6.95 -5.30 -21.75
CA ASP A 391 -5.97 -6.17 -21.10
C ASP A 391 -5.79 -5.89 -19.59
N ASP A 392 -6.48 -4.92 -19.04
CA ASP A 392 -6.50 -4.61 -17.61
C ASP A 392 -7.76 -5.17 -16.92
N PHE A 393 -8.51 -6.05 -17.58
CA PHE A 393 -9.62 -6.84 -17.04
C PHE A 393 -9.23 -8.30 -16.88
N TYR A 394 -9.52 -8.87 -15.69
CA TYR A 394 -9.17 -10.24 -15.33
C TYR A 394 -10.34 -10.99 -14.70
N LEU A 395 -10.42 -12.32 -14.96
CA LEU A 395 -11.31 -13.21 -14.24
C LEU A 395 -10.60 -13.81 -13.05
N GLU A 396 -11.15 -13.63 -11.86
CA GLU A 396 -10.55 -14.01 -10.60
C GLU A 396 -10.99 -15.39 -10.16
N MET A 397 -10.03 -16.29 -10.00
CA MET A 397 -10.20 -17.61 -9.43
C MET A 397 -9.62 -17.64 -8.04
N MET A 398 -10.18 -18.45 -7.15
CA MET A 398 -9.73 -18.54 -5.77
C MET A 398 -9.35 -19.97 -5.38
N SER A 399 -8.24 -20.10 -4.64
CA SER A 399 -7.81 -21.37 -4.06
C SER A 399 -8.35 -21.46 -2.64
N MET A 400 -9.37 -22.31 -2.42
CA MET A 400 -9.96 -22.52 -1.10
C MET A 400 -10.67 -23.87 -1.00
N ASP A 401 -10.79 -24.39 0.21
CA ASP A 401 -11.45 -25.65 0.53
C ASP A 401 -12.97 -25.46 0.59
N TYR A 402 -13.59 -25.25 -0.58
CA TYR A 402 -15.01 -25.01 -0.71
C TYR A 402 -15.51 -25.44 -2.11
N ASP A 403 -16.39 -26.44 -2.15
CA ASP A 403 -16.86 -27.09 -3.37
C ASP A 403 -17.60 -26.15 -4.33
N HIS A 404 -18.35 -25.20 -3.78
CA HIS A 404 -19.01 -24.16 -4.59
C HIS A 404 -17.98 -23.30 -5.35
N GLN A 405 -16.87 -22.92 -4.69
CA GLN A 405 -15.79 -22.19 -5.35
C GLN A 405 -15.10 -23.03 -6.42
N TRP A 406 -14.93 -24.34 -6.21
CA TRP A 406 -14.35 -25.21 -7.24
C TRP A 406 -15.22 -25.25 -8.50
N MET A 407 -16.58 -25.29 -8.32
CA MET A 407 -17.51 -25.19 -9.44
C MET A 407 -17.38 -23.84 -10.17
N LEU A 408 -17.32 -22.73 -9.45
CA LEU A 408 -17.10 -21.39 -10.03
C LEU A 408 -15.78 -21.33 -10.80
N ASN A 409 -14.69 -21.81 -10.23
CA ASN A 409 -13.37 -21.84 -10.87
C ASN A 409 -13.40 -22.59 -12.22
N ARG A 410 -14.10 -23.74 -12.30
CA ARG A 410 -14.26 -24.47 -13.57
C ARG A 410 -14.98 -23.63 -14.64
N LYS A 411 -16.07 -22.97 -14.27
CA LYS A 411 -16.83 -22.11 -15.19
C LYS A 411 -16.04 -20.87 -15.60
N LEU A 412 -15.37 -20.21 -14.66
CA LEU A 412 -14.48 -19.06 -14.91
C LEU A 412 -13.34 -19.42 -15.87
N PHE A 413 -12.70 -20.59 -15.66
CA PHE A 413 -11.60 -21.06 -16.51
C PHE A 413 -12.08 -21.33 -17.95
N ALA A 414 -13.24 -21.97 -18.12
CA ALA A 414 -13.82 -22.20 -19.42
C ALA A 414 -14.17 -20.89 -20.14
N LEU A 415 -14.83 -19.99 -19.44
CA LEU A 415 -15.25 -18.69 -19.96
C LEU A 415 -14.06 -17.80 -20.32
N ALA A 416 -12.99 -17.83 -19.53
CA ALA A 416 -11.75 -17.10 -19.80
C ALA A 416 -11.10 -17.54 -21.12
N LYS A 417 -11.04 -18.85 -21.36
CA LYS A 417 -10.53 -19.43 -22.63
C LYS A 417 -11.43 -19.03 -23.81
N GLU A 418 -12.73 -19.16 -23.67
CA GLU A 418 -13.70 -18.78 -24.68
C GLU A 418 -13.59 -17.31 -25.08
N LYS A 419 -13.53 -16.43 -24.08
CA LYS A 419 -13.50 -14.98 -24.27
C LYS A 419 -12.10 -14.39 -24.48
N ASN A 420 -11.07 -15.21 -24.41
CA ASN A 420 -9.66 -14.77 -24.46
C ASN A 420 -9.39 -13.63 -23.44
N VAL A 421 -9.76 -13.89 -22.18
CA VAL A 421 -9.46 -13.04 -21.02
C VAL A 421 -8.57 -13.83 -20.09
N LYS A 422 -7.60 -13.18 -19.44
CA LYS A 422 -6.69 -13.85 -18.51
C LYS A 422 -7.38 -14.17 -17.18
N ASN A 423 -7.16 -15.39 -16.68
CA ASN A 423 -7.43 -15.71 -15.27
C ASN A 423 -6.27 -15.30 -14.39
N ILE A 424 -6.58 -14.89 -13.17
CA ILE A 424 -5.64 -14.75 -12.05
C ILE A 424 -6.06 -15.63 -10.90
N LEU A 425 -5.11 -15.98 -10.03
CA LEU A 425 -5.39 -16.70 -8.79
C LEU A 425 -5.22 -15.76 -7.60
N THR A 426 -6.20 -15.75 -6.71
CA THR A 426 -6.18 -15.00 -5.46
C THR A 426 -6.60 -15.89 -4.30
N THR A 427 -6.70 -15.33 -3.10
CA THR A 427 -7.02 -16.09 -1.87
C THR A 427 -8.12 -15.45 -1.05
N ASP A 428 -8.53 -14.23 -1.38
CA ASP A 428 -9.50 -13.47 -0.59
C ASP A 428 -9.19 -13.53 0.92
N ALA A 429 -7.89 -13.27 1.23
CA ALA A 429 -7.38 -13.53 2.57
C ALA A 429 -7.89 -12.48 3.56
N HIS A 430 -8.53 -12.94 4.63
CA HIS A 430 -9.07 -12.12 5.71
C HIS A 430 -8.20 -12.16 6.98
N TYR A 431 -7.23 -13.06 7.05
CA TYR A 431 -6.28 -13.18 8.14
C TYR A 431 -4.91 -13.71 7.67
N LEU A 432 -3.91 -13.62 8.56
CA LEU A 432 -2.53 -13.89 8.17
C LEU A 432 -2.16 -15.38 8.18
N TYR A 433 -2.58 -16.10 9.23
CA TYR A 433 -2.17 -17.47 9.49
C TYR A 433 -3.37 -18.39 9.73
N PRO A 434 -3.27 -19.71 9.45
CA PRO A 434 -4.38 -20.65 9.66
C PRO A 434 -4.96 -20.65 11.09
N GLU A 435 -4.11 -20.37 12.10
CA GLU A 435 -4.52 -20.29 13.51
C GLU A 435 -5.43 -19.11 13.84
N ASP A 436 -5.47 -18.06 12.98
CA ASP A 436 -6.29 -16.87 13.16
C ASP A 436 -7.76 -17.10 12.82
N GLN A 437 -8.10 -18.24 12.19
CA GLN A 437 -9.46 -18.62 11.79
C GLN A 437 -10.48 -18.44 12.92
N LYS A 438 -10.15 -18.89 14.14
CA LYS A 438 -11.07 -18.78 15.29
C LYS A 438 -11.35 -17.33 15.69
N VAL A 439 -10.36 -16.44 15.50
CA VAL A 439 -10.54 -14.99 15.76
C VAL A 439 -11.47 -14.41 14.71
N HIS A 440 -11.28 -14.80 13.45
CA HIS A 440 -12.15 -14.40 12.34
C HIS A 440 -13.60 -14.83 12.57
N GLU A 441 -13.85 -16.11 12.91
CA GLU A 441 -15.18 -16.59 13.26
C GLU A 441 -15.83 -15.78 14.39
N ALA A 442 -15.05 -15.45 15.43
CA ALA A 442 -15.53 -14.63 16.54
C ALA A 442 -15.90 -13.20 16.09
N MET A 443 -15.16 -12.61 15.14
CA MET A 443 -15.49 -11.29 14.59
C MET A 443 -16.78 -11.31 13.75
N LEU A 444 -16.98 -12.35 12.96
CA LEU A 444 -18.23 -12.55 12.19
C LEU A 444 -19.45 -12.71 13.10
N LEU A 445 -19.30 -13.48 14.21
CA LEU A 445 -20.34 -13.58 15.24
C LEU A 445 -20.66 -12.22 15.88
N LEU A 446 -19.64 -11.38 16.12
CA LEU A 446 -19.85 -10.00 16.59
C LEU A 446 -20.67 -9.17 15.60
N GLN A 447 -20.37 -9.30 14.32
CA GLN A 447 -21.06 -8.58 13.24
C GLN A 447 -22.54 -8.99 13.16
N THR A 448 -22.83 -10.28 13.24
CA THR A 448 -24.18 -10.86 13.18
C THR A 448 -24.95 -10.76 14.49
N LYS A 449 -24.32 -10.31 15.59
CA LYS A 449 -24.86 -10.31 16.95
C LYS A 449 -25.23 -11.71 17.48
N LYS A 450 -24.67 -12.77 16.90
CA LYS A 450 -24.85 -14.18 17.31
C LYS A 450 -23.77 -14.61 18.29
N SER A 451 -23.96 -15.78 18.89
CA SER A 451 -22.99 -16.49 19.74
C SER A 451 -22.62 -17.84 19.11
N TYR A 452 -21.58 -18.51 19.61
CA TYR A 452 -21.24 -19.87 19.15
C TYR A 452 -22.40 -20.85 19.34
N LYS A 453 -23.19 -20.68 20.39
CA LYS A 453 -24.37 -21.52 20.65
C LYS A 453 -25.45 -21.33 19.57
N ASP A 454 -25.64 -20.10 19.11
CA ASP A 454 -26.62 -19.81 18.05
C ASP A 454 -26.14 -20.29 16.67
N ALA A 455 -24.82 -20.42 16.46
CA ALA A 455 -24.23 -20.89 15.22
C ALA A 455 -24.25 -22.43 15.06
N GLU A 456 -24.39 -23.19 16.17
CA GLU A 456 -24.50 -24.66 16.15
C GLU A 456 -25.93 -25.15 15.85
N GLU A 457 -26.95 -24.30 15.97
CA GLU A 457 -28.32 -24.64 15.62
C GLU A 457 -28.57 -24.44 14.12
N PRO A 458 -29.25 -25.40 13.42
CA PRO A 458 -29.67 -25.19 12.05
C PRO A 458 -30.57 -23.93 11.99
N ILE A 459 -30.27 -23.01 11.12
CA ILE A 459 -30.99 -21.75 11.01
C ILE A 459 -32.40 -22.07 10.48
N GLU A 460 -33.39 -22.14 11.38
CA GLU A 460 -34.80 -21.94 10.98
C GLU A 460 -34.89 -20.51 10.45
N GLU A 461 -35.61 -20.34 9.34
CA GLU A 461 -35.80 -19.06 8.64
C GLU A 461 -36.08 -17.92 9.63
N VAL A 462 -35.05 -17.08 9.86
CA VAL A 462 -35.22 -15.86 10.64
C VAL A 462 -35.77 -14.78 9.71
N THR A 463 -37.07 -14.63 9.73
CA THR A 463 -37.74 -13.46 9.15
C THR A 463 -37.54 -12.25 10.05
N ASP A 464 -36.37 -11.63 9.97
CA ASP A 464 -36.12 -10.33 10.59
C ASP A 464 -36.12 -9.28 9.47
N GLU A 465 -37.18 -8.46 9.44
CA GLU A 465 -37.45 -7.48 8.37
C GLU A 465 -36.33 -6.42 8.20
N ASP A 466 -35.33 -6.38 9.10
CA ASP A 466 -34.24 -5.41 9.12
C ASP A 466 -32.89 -5.95 8.59
N VAL A 467 -32.77 -7.24 8.23
CA VAL A 467 -31.54 -7.83 7.67
C VAL A 467 -31.79 -8.16 6.19
N PRO A 468 -31.02 -7.63 5.23
CA PRO A 468 -31.18 -7.97 3.81
C PRO A 468 -30.87 -9.46 3.58
N GLU A 469 -31.72 -10.17 2.82
CA GLU A 469 -31.54 -11.59 2.40
C GLU A 469 -30.14 -11.88 1.83
N GLU A 470 -29.53 -10.90 1.15
CA GLU A 470 -28.19 -11.02 0.54
C GLU A 470 -27.06 -11.08 1.55
N THR A 471 -27.18 -10.43 2.72
CA THR A 471 -26.16 -10.49 3.78
C THR A 471 -26.16 -11.81 4.55
N GLU A 472 -27.28 -12.55 4.55
CA GLU A 472 -27.38 -13.86 5.22
C GLU A 472 -26.66 -14.95 4.42
N ASN A 473 -26.76 -14.94 3.10
CA ASN A 473 -26.05 -15.91 2.26
C ASN A 473 -24.54 -15.67 2.21
N GLU A 474 -24.10 -14.41 2.16
CA GLU A 474 -22.67 -14.06 2.23
C GLU A 474 -22.06 -14.44 3.58
N LYS A 475 -22.78 -14.24 4.69
CA LYS A 475 -22.33 -14.59 6.04
C LYS A 475 -22.27 -16.09 6.31
N LEU A 476 -23.18 -16.88 5.72
CA LEU A 476 -23.12 -18.35 5.77
C LEU A 476 -21.90 -18.88 5.01
N TRP A 477 -21.55 -18.24 3.88
CA TRP A 477 -20.36 -18.59 3.11
C TRP A 477 -19.06 -18.36 3.88
N GLU A 478 -18.92 -17.24 4.59
CA GLU A 478 -17.74 -16.92 5.39
C GLU A 478 -17.51 -17.89 6.56
N PHE A 479 -18.57 -18.46 7.15
CA PHE A 479 -18.45 -19.49 8.19
C PHE A 479 -18.09 -20.87 7.65
N THR A 480 -18.42 -21.18 6.42
CA THR A 480 -18.12 -22.47 5.79
C THR A 480 -16.70 -22.53 5.26
N VAL A 481 -16.13 -21.39 4.85
CA VAL A 481 -14.76 -21.31 4.35
C VAL A 481 -13.79 -21.06 5.50
N LYS A 482 -12.82 -21.96 5.68
CA LYS A 482 -11.90 -21.99 6.82
C LYS A 482 -10.44 -21.71 6.46
N ASP A 483 -10.16 -21.36 5.21
CA ASP A 483 -8.80 -21.21 4.72
C ASP A 483 -8.55 -19.85 4.02
N LEU A 484 -9.21 -18.78 4.53
CA LEU A 484 -9.05 -17.40 4.10
C LEU A 484 -7.79 -16.74 4.68
N TYR A 485 -6.66 -17.44 4.69
CA TYR A 485 -5.38 -16.93 5.16
C TYR A 485 -4.44 -16.59 4.00
N LEU A 486 -3.43 -15.78 4.28
CA LEU A 486 -2.40 -15.44 3.29
C LEU A 486 -1.64 -16.69 2.86
N LYS A 487 -1.69 -17.03 1.57
CA LYS A 487 -1.08 -18.24 1.03
C LYS A 487 0.26 -17.96 0.35
N THR A 488 1.18 -18.89 0.51
CA THR A 488 2.42 -18.97 -0.26
C THR A 488 2.22 -19.86 -1.48
N PHE A 489 3.16 -19.85 -2.41
CA PHE A 489 3.17 -20.81 -3.52
C PHE A 489 3.06 -22.28 -3.04
N ASN A 490 3.75 -22.63 -1.96
CA ASN A 490 3.70 -24.01 -1.43
C ASN A 490 2.31 -24.38 -0.90
N HIS A 491 1.59 -23.43 -0.28
CA HIS A 491 0.20 -23.66 0.12
C HIS A 491 -0.70 -23.90 -1.10
N LEU A 492 -0.52 -23.13 -2.17
CA LEU A 492 -1.30 -23.31 -3.41
C LEU A 492 -1.00 -24.63 -4.11
N GLU A 493 0.25 -25.10 -4.08
CA GLU A 493 0.61 -26.42 -4.58
C GLU A 493 0.01 -27.56 -3.74
N GLU A 494 -0.10 -27.37 -2.43
CA GLU A 494 -0.77 -28.31 -1.55
C GLU A 494 -2.29 -28.32 -1.80
N ASP A 495 -2.91 -27.15 -1.89
CA ASP A 495 -4.32 -26.98 -2.22
C ASP A 495 -4.66 -27.63 -3.57
N ALA A 496 -3.83 -27.42 -4.59
CA ALA A 496 -4.02 -28.03 -5.88
C ALA A 496 -3.94 -29.58 -5.83
N ARG A 497 -3.04 -30.12 -4.97
CA ARG A 497 -2.95 -31.58 -4.76
C ARG A 497 -4.15 -32.14 -4.00
N LYS A 498 -4.78 -31.35 -3.15
CA LYS A 498 -6.02 -31.68 -2.42
C LYS A 498 -7.30 -31.45 -3.24
N GLY A 499 -7.19 -30.91 -4.45
CA GLY A 499 -8.34 -30.60 -5.29
C GLY A 499 -9.01 -29.25 -4.96
N HIS A 500 -8.47 -28.44 -4.07
CA HIS A 500 -9.09 -27.19 -3.59
C HIS A 500 -9.16 -26.06 -4.65
N LEU A 501 -8.72 -26.31 -5.86
CA LEU A 501 -8.86 -25.36 -6.96
C LEU A 501 -10.01 -25.71 -7.92
N PHE A 502 -10.19 -27.00 -8.24
CA PHE A 502 -11.19 -27.47 -9.22
C PHE A 502 -12.05 -28.65 -8.74
N GLY A 503 -11.86 -29.14 -7.54
CA GLY A 503 -12.49 -30.34 -6.98
C GLY A 503 -11.85 -31.63 -7.50
N GLU A 504 -12.17 -32.75 -6.82
CA GLU A 504 -11.83 -34.10 -7.30
C GLU A 504 -12.86 -34.57 -8.36
N GLY A 505 -12.41 -35.16 -9.46
CA GLY A 505 -13.28 -35.88 -10.41
C GLY A 505 -14.11 -35.04 -11.38
N GLY A 506 -13.71 -33.80 -11.67
CA GLY A 506 -14.33 -33.02 -12.75
C GLY A 506 -14.06 -33.61 -14.12
N GLU A 507 -14.90 -34.52 -14.60
CA GLU A 507 -14.73 -35.28 -15.87
C GLU A 507 -14.77 -34.45 -17.16
N SER A 508 -15.07 -33.14 -17.11
CA SER A 508 -15.39 -32.38 -18.33
C SER A 508 -14.42 -31.27 -18.72
N ILE A 509 -13.46 -30.89 -17.89
CA ILE A 509 -12.42 -29.94 -18.30
C ILE A 509 -11.06 -30.50 -17.94
N PRO A 510 -10.22 -30.86 -18.92
CA PRO A 510 -8.86 -31.32 -18.66
C PRO A 510 -8.01 -30.13 -18.17
N TYR A 511 -7.98 -29.92 -16.85
CA TYR A 511 -7.07 -29.01 -16.20
C TYR A 511 -5.73 -29.69 -16.01
N THR A 512 -4.69 -29.08 -16.53
CA THR A 512 -3.35 -29.62 -16.49
C THR A 512 -2.44 -28.83 -15.55
N ALA A 513 -1.28 -29.39 -15.19
CA ALA A 513 -0.23 -28.65 -14.51
C ALA A 513 0.22 -27.40 -15.30
N ALA A 514 0.15 -27.46 -16.64
CA ALA A 514 0.46 -26.31 -17.50
C ALA A 514 -0.59 -25.18 -17.35
N ASP A 515 -1.87 -25.51 -17.24
CA ASP A 515 -2.94 -24.53 -17.03
C ASP A 515 -2.75 -23.83 -15.66
N ARG A 516 -2.40 -24.58 -14.60
CA ARG A 516 -2.10 -24.02 -13.28
C ARG A 516 -0.91 -23.08 -13.33
N PHE A 517 0.16 -23.49 -14.01
CA PHE A 517 1.34 -22.66 -14.21
C PHE A 517 0.98 -21.36 -14.94
N GLU A 518 0.14 -21.43 -15.98
CA GLU A 518 -0.31 -20.26 -16.73
C GLU A 518 -1.12 -19.27 -15.85
N ILE A 519 -2.03 -19.77 -15.00
CA ILE A 519 -2.81 -18.92 -14.08
C ILE A 519 -1.90 -18.20 -13.08
N LEU A 520 -0.96 -18.92 -12.47
CA LEU A 520 0.03 -18.33 -11.55
C LEU A 520 0.92 -17.32 -12.26
N LYS A 521 1.34 -17.63 -13.50
CA LYS A 521 2.09 -16.70 -14.35
C LYS A 521 1.30 -15.45 -14.66
N ASN A 522 0.01 -15.55 -14.99
CA ASN A 522 -0.86 -14.40 -15.22
C ASN A 522 -0.96 -13.50 -13.96
N THR A 523 -1.08 -14.11 -12.77
CA THR A 523 -1.08 -13.37 -11.50
C THR A 523 0.22 -12.61 -11.29
N TYR A 524 1.36 -13.25 -11.58
CA TYR A 524 2.66 -12.60 -11.51
C TYR A 524 2.85 -11.51 -12.57
N GLU A 525 2.39 -11.73 -13.80
CA GLU A 525 2.41 -10.72 -14.87
C GLU A 525 1.56 -9.49 -14.51
N LEU A 526 0.38 -9.69 -13.90
CA LEU A 526 -0.43 -8.59 -13.39
C LEU A 526 0.37 -7.77 -12.36
N PHE A 527 0.99 -8.44 -11.38
CA PHE A 527 1.87 -7.78 -10.41
C PHE A 527 2.96 -6.93 -11.09
N THR A 528 3.57 -7.42 -12.15
CA THR A 528 4.64 -6.68 -12.87
C THR A 528 4.14 -5.48 -13.67
N LYS A 529 2.85 -5.44 -14.04
CA LYS A 529 2.21 -4.26 -14.66
C LYS A 529 2.04 -3.11 -13.68
N ILE A 530 1.92 -3.39 -12.38
CA ILE A 530 1.72 -2.35 -11.36
C ILE A 530 3.06 -1.66 -11.10
N GLU A 531 3.06 -0.34 -11.14
CA GLU A 531 4.22 0.48 -10.81
C GLU A 531 4.45 0.55 -9.29
N ASN A 532 5.68 0.86 -8.88
CA ASN A 532 5.96 1.20 -7.49
C ASN A 532 5.54 2.66 -7.24
N ILE A 533 4.35 2.84 -6.69
CA ILE A 533 3.71 4.16 -6.57
C ILE A 533 4.23 4.87 -5.32
N GLU A 534 4.78 6.06 -5.51
CA GLU A 534 5.16 6.97 -4.43
C GLU A 534 4.00 7.92 -4.09
N LEU A 535 3.67 8.02 -2.80
CA LEU A 535 2.62 8.95 -2.35
C LEU A 535 3.17 10.38 -2.26
N ASP A 536 2.40 11.34 -2.77
CA ASP A 536 2.69 12.76 -2.61
C ASP A 536 2.32 13.20 -1.18
N LYS A 537 3.36 13.44 -0.36
CA LYS A 537 3.25 13.87 1.04
C LYS A 537 3.25 15.39 1.22
N THR A 538 3.24 16.15 0.13
CA THR A 538 3.25 17.60 0.23
C THR A 538 1.97 18.12 0.86
N ILE A 539 2.10 19.02 1.84
CA ILE A 539 0.95 19.69 2.44
C ILE A 539 0.32 20.61 1.40
N LYS A 540 -0.98 20.42 1.12
CA LYS A 540 -1.73 21.20 0.15
C LYS A 540 -2.76 22.05 0.87
N ILE A 541 -2.45 23.35 1.02
CA ILE A 541 -3.37 24.33 1.60
C ILE A 541 -3.95 25.14 0.44
N PRO A 542 -5.30 25.30 0.35
CA PRO A 542 -5.89 26.16 -0.67
C PRO A 542 -5.46 27.59 -0.45
N GLN A 543 -5.02 28.26 -1.51
CA GLN A 543 -4.68 29.68 -1.48
C GLN A 543 -5.98 30.50 -1.51
N LEU A 544 -6.24 31.25 -0.44
CA LEU A 544 -7.46 32.07 -0.33
C LEU A 544 -7.32 33.46 -0.93
N TYR A 545 -6.12 34.02 -0.85
CA TYR A 545 -5.84 35.39 -1.27
C TYR A 545 -4.55 35.45 -2.09
N PRO A 546 -4.45 36.32 -3.11
CA PRO A 546 -3.20 36.50 -3.87
C PRO A 546 -2.00 36.90 -2.98
N ASP A 547 -2.26 37.65 -1.91
CA ASP A 547 -1.28 38.05 -0.90
C ASP A 547 -1.84 37.74 0.49
N GLY A 548 -1.90 36.46 0.85
CA GLY A 548 -2.42 36.00 2.14
C GLY A 548 -1.59 36.52 3.31
N ALA A 549 -0.28 36.65 3.14
CA ALA A 549 0.63 37.15 4.17
C ALA A 549 0.26 38.58 4.59
N LYS A 550 -0.04 39.47 3.64
CA LYS A 550 -0.51 40.82 3.92
C LYS A 550 -1.87 40.80 4.61
N VAL A 551 -2.80 39.96 4.15
CA VAL A 551 -4.14 39.83 4.77
C VAL A 551 -4.02 39.40 6.22
N LEU A 552 -3.19 38.39 6.51
CA LEU A 552 -2.95 37.96 7.90
C LEU A 552 -2.34 39.07 8.76
N TYR A 553 -1.36 39.80 8.21
CA TYR A 553 -0.76 40.96 8.88
C TYR A 553 -1.79 42.03 9.24
N ASP A 554 -2.66 42.38 8.29
CA ASP A 554 -3.71 43.40 8.49
C ASP A 554 -4.72 42.97 9.58
N LYS A 555 -5.13 41.67 9.57
CA LYS A 555 -5.99 41.08 10.63
C LYS A 555 -5.35 41.11 12.00
N ILE A 556 -4.06 40.81 12.09
CA ILE A 556 -3.28 40.90 13.32
C ILE A 556 -3.26 42.36 13.84
N ALA A 557 -3.05 43.33 12.96
CA ALA A 557 -3.05 44.74 13.30
C ALA A 557 -4.43 45.23 13.77
N GLU A 558 -5.52 44.75 13.16
CA GLU A 558 -6.88 44.96 13.65
C GLU A 558 -7.08 44.35 15.05
N GLY A 559 -6.57 43.12 15.26
CA GLY A 559 -6.67 42.41 16.53
C GLY A 559 -5.95 43.12 17.68
N LEU A 560 -4.80 43.72 17.44
CA LEU A 560 -4.10 44.55 18.45
C LEU A 560 -4.96 45.71 18.95
N LYS A 561 -5.77 46.33 18.09
CA LYS A 561 -6.72 47.39 18.46
C LYS A 561 -7.95 46.81 19.16
N PHE A 562 -8.52 45.73 18.62
CA PHE A 562 -9.72 45.08 19.14
C PHE A 562 -9.52 44.54 20.57
N ARG A 563 -8.35 43.88 20.83
CA ARG A 563 -8.02 43.31 22.14
C ARG A 563 -7.63 44.36 23.19
N ALA A 564 -7.61 45.65 22.83
CA ALA A 564 -7.31 46.77 23.72
C ALA A 564 -6.01 46.57 24.53
N ILE A 565 -4.91 46.17 23.84
CA ILE A 565 -3.64 45.89 24.50
C ILE A 565 -3.10 47.14 25.20
N PRO A 566 -2.68 47.05 26.49
CA PRO A 566 -2.14 48.17 27.23
C PRO A 566 -0.94 48.81 26.53
N LYS A 567 -0.89 50.14 26.51
CA LYS A 567 0.18 50.89 25.81
C LYS A 567 1.57 50.56 26.32
N GLU A 568 1.74 50.34 27.60
CA GLU A 568 2.97 49.93 28.26
C GLU A 568 3.47 48.55 27.85
N ARG A 569 2.58 47.65 27.45
CA ARG A 569 2.93 46.30 26.98
C ARG A 569 2.94 46.14 25.45
N MET A 570 2.59 47.17 24.71
CA MET A 570 2.47 47.12 23.25
C MET A 570 3.75 46.66 22.55
N ALA A 571 4.93 47.04 23.05
CA ALA A 571 6.23 46.64 22.50
C ALA A 571 6.45 45.15 22.63
N GLU A 572 6.10 44.54 23.76
CA GLU A 572 6.19 43.09 24.01
C GLU A 572 5.27 42.32 23.07
N TYR A 573 4.02 42.73 22.94
CA TYR A 573 3.05 42.09 22.05
C TYR A 573 3.49 42.17 20.58
N LYS A 574 3.99 43.32 20.11
CA LYS A 574 4.49 43.48 18.76
C LYS A 574 5.70 42.59 18.47
N ALA A 575 6.66 42.49 19.42
CA ALA A 575 7.82 41.66 19.25
C ALA A 575 7.46 40.16 19.15
N ARG A 576 6.59 39.70 20.06
CA ARG A 576 6.07 38.31 20.05
C ARG A 576 5.31 38.02 18.77
N CYS A 577 4.41 38.89 18.38
CA CYS A 577 3.58 38.76 17.19
C CYS A 577 4.43 38.70 15.92
N ARG A 578 5.47 39.58 15.81
CA ARG A 578 6.39 39.55 14.66
C ARG A 578 7.07 38.21 14.52
N ARG A 579 7.59 37.67 15.63
CA ARG A 579 8.26 36.35 15.65
C ARG A 579 7.31 35.24 15.18
N GLU A 580 6.09 35.17 15.71
CA GLU A 580 5.12 34.16 15.34
C GLU A 580 4.68 34.30 13.87
N TYR A 581 4.43 35.52 13.40
CA TYR A 581 4.09 35.80 12.01
C TYR A 581 5.20 35.35 11.04
N ASP A 582 6.46 35.69 11.36
CA ASP A 582 7.58 35.33 10.50
C ASP A 582 7.73 33.79 10.39
N VAL A 583 7.50 33.02 11.46
CA VAL A 583 7.46 31.55 11.46
C VAL A 583 6.29 31.03 10.61
N ILE A 584 5.08 31.54 10.79
CA ILE A 584 3.89 31.11 10.02
C ILE A 584 4.09 31.35 8.52
N VAL A 585 4.63 32.50 8.14
CA VAL A 585 4.92 32.84 6.74
C VAL A 585 6.02 31.93 6.17
N LYS A 586 7.11 31.72 6.91
CA LYS A 586 8.24 30.86 6.51
C LYS A 586 7.81 29.43 6.26
N LEU A 587 6.91 28.88 7.07
CA LEU A 587 6.39 27.52 6.94
C LEU A 587 5.27 27.38 5.90
N GLY A 588 4.77 28.50 5.31
CA GLY A 588 3.72 28.48 4.30
C GLY A 588 2.31 28.21 4.86
N PHE A 589 2.06 28.43 6.17
CA PHE A 589 0.79 28.12 6.82
C PHE A 589 -0.20 29.29 6.88
N VAL A 590 0.06 30.38 6.19
CA VAL A 590 -0.76 31.59 6.21
C VAL A 590 -2.23 31.32 5.90
N ASP A 591 -2.51 30.63 4.79
CA ASP A 591 -3.89 30.35 4.37
C ASP A 591 -4.60 29.40 5.34
N TYR A 592 -3.89 28.50 6.00
CA TYR A 592 -4.47 27.68 7.07
C TYR A 592 -5.03 28.53 8.22
N PHE A 593 -4.25 29.51 8.70
CA PHE A 593 -4.73 30.44 9.73
C PHE A 593 -5.88 31.30 9.24
N LEU A 594 -5.88 31.73 7.99
CA LEU A 594 -6.94 32.52 7.39
C LEU A 594 -8.25 31.73 7.23
N ILE A 595 -8.19 30.44 6.91
CA ILE A 595 -9.37 29.55 6.88
C ILE A 595 -9.99 29.44 8.27
N LEU A 596 -9.17 29.20 9.30
CA LEU A 596 -9.63 29.08 10.67
C LEU A 596 -10.24 30.38 11.20
N GLU A 597 -9.56 31.50 10.95
CA GLU A 597 -10.06 32.85 11.35
C GLU A 597 -11.42 33.13 10.72
N ASP A 598 -11.54 32.89 9.43
CA ASP A 598 -12.79 33.15 8.71
C ASP A 598 -13.97 32.33 9.25
N MET A 599 -13.76 31.02 9.43
CA MET A 599 -14.78 30.12 9.96
C MET A 599 -15.21 30.53 11.37
N ILE A 600 -14.27 30.82 12.25
CA ILE A 600 -14.54 31.17 13.64
C ILE A 600 -15.22 32.56 13.74
N ARG A 601 -14.72 33.53 12.98
CA ARG A 601 -15.27 34.88 12.93
C ARG A 601 -16.70 34.90 12.41
N TRP A 602 -16.97 34.15 11.33
CA TRP A 602 -18.31 33.98 10.79
C TRP A 602 -19.23 33.35 11.85
N THR A 603 -18.80 32.31 12.53
CA THR A 603 -19.58 31.63 13.58
C THR A 603 -19.89 32.55 14.74
N LYS A 604 -18.91 33.27 15.28
CA LYS A 604 -19.07 34.23 16.37
C LYS A 604 -20.00 35.37 15.97
N LYS A 605 -19.95 35.84 14.72
CA LYS A 605 -20.83 36.92 14.20
C LYS A 605 -22.26 36.44 14.04
N THR A 606 -22.48 35.22 13.58
CA THR A 606 -23.81 34.68 13.25
C THR A 606 -24.55 34.19 14.49
N PHE A 607 -23.86 33.49 15.40
CA PHE A 607 -24.46 32.80 16.55
C PHE A 607 -24.07 33.40 17.91
N GLY A 608 -23.29 34.48 17.90
CA GLY A 608 -22.82 35.15 19.11
C GLY A 608 -21.46 34.65 19.60
N ARG A 609 -20.76 35.46 20.37
CA ARG A 609 -19.37 35.23 20.79
C ARG A 609 -19.16 33.88 21.52
N TYR A 610 -20.13 33.46 22.31
CA TYR A 610 -20.04 32.23 23.13
C TYR A 610 -20.45 30.95 22.37
N SER A 611 -20.68 31.04 21.06
CA SER A 611 -20.95 29.87 20.22
C SER A 611 -19.70 29.04 19.93
N VAL A 612 -18.52 29.63 20.15
CA VAL A 612 -17.21 28.99 20.01
C VAL A 612 -16.50 29.05 21.36
N GLY A 613 -15.89 27.94 21.75
CA GLY A 613 -15.08 27.85 22.97
C GLY A 613 -13.85 28.79 22.93
N PRO A 614 -13.29 29.17 24.09
CA PRO A 614 -12.19 30.12 24.18
C PRO A 614 -10.88 29.61 23.60
N GLY A 615 -10.81 28.33 23.24
CA GLY A 615 -9.63 27.60 22.78
C GLY A 615 -9.12 26.60 23.82
N ARG A 616 -8.50 25.54 23.34
CA ARG A 616 -7.87 24.49 24.16
C ARG A 616 -6.61 23.98 23.47
N GLY A 617 -5.90 23.05 24.09
CA GLY A 617 -4.68 22.46 23.54
C GLY A 617 -3.53 23.47 23.37
N SER A 618 -2.65 23.19 22.43
CA SER A 618 -1.45 24.01 22.15
C SER A 618 -1.77 25.33 21.45
N ALA A 619 -2.91 25.44 20.76
CA ALA A 619 -3.32 26.63 20.00
C ALA A 619 -3.46 27.89 20.84
N GLY A 620 -3.76 27.74 22.16
CA GLY A 620 -3.75 28.84 23.13
C GLY A 620 -2.38 29.49 23.35
N GLY A 621 -1.28 28.86 22.92
CA GLY A 621 0.09 29.39 22.99
C GLY A 621 0.42 30.43 21.92
N SER A 622 -0.41 30.60 20.90
CA SER A 622 -0.18 31.53 19.79
C SER A 622 -0.86 32.89 20.02
N LEU A 623 -0.05 33.96 19.99
CA LEU A 623 -0.55 35.32 20.01
C LEU A 623 -1.28 35.69 18.71
N VAL A 624 -0.84 35.14 17.58
CA VAL A 624 -1.53 35.32 16.28
C VAL A 624 -2.95 34.77 16.40
N ASN A 625 -3.15 33.55 16.94
CA ASN A 625 -4.49 33.00 17.18
C ASN A 625 -5.37 33.88 18.07
N TYR A 626 -4.79 34.44 19.13
CA TYR A 626 -5.49 35.35 20.02
C TYR A 626 -5.90 36.64 19.32
N LEU A 627 -5.01 37.26 18.56
CA LEU A 627 -5.27 38.53 17.86
C LEU A 627 -6.23 38.34 16.67
N THR A 628 -6.23 37.22 16.00
CA THR A 628 -7.17 36.89 14.91
C THR A 628 -8.47 36.27 15.40
N GLU A 629 -8.73 36.25 16.72
CA GLU A 629 -9.94 35.70 17.36
C GLU A 629 -10.12 34.18 17.19
N ILE A 630 -9.13 33.47 16.72
CA ILE A 630 -9.14 31.98 16.68
C ILE A 630 -9.23 31.43 18.11
N THR A 631 -8.49 32.05 19.05
CA THR A 631 -8.64 31.79 20.49
C THR A 631 -8.98 33.06 21.26
N ASP A 632 -9.53 32.90 22.46
CA ASP A 632 -9.78 33.99 23.39
C ASP A 632 -8.84 33.97 24.61
N ILE A 633 -7.75 33.18 24.54
CA ILE A 633 -6.70 33.02 25.56
C ILE A 633 -5.54 33.91 25.19
N ASP A 634 -5.14 34.83 26.07
CA ASP A 634 -3.97 35.69 25.90
C ASP A 634 -2.71 34.94 26.34
N PRO A 635 -1.85 34.50 25.38
CA PRO A 635 -0.68 33.68 25.74
C PRO A 635 0.39 34.46 26.52
N ILE A 636 0.47 35.75 26.34
CA ILE A 636 1.43 36.60 27.09
C ILE A 636 1.02 36.73 28.54
N LYS A 637 -0.28 36.96 28.78
CA LYS A 637 -0.84 37.06 30.13
C LYS A 637 -0.65 35.76 30.93
N HIS A 638 -0.72 34.61 30.25
CA HIS A 638 -0.63 33.28 30.86
C HIS A 638 0.74 32.59 30.70
N ASN A 639 1.74 33.32 30.23
CA ASN A 639 3.10 32.79 29.98
C ASN A 639 3.15 31.51 29.15
N LEU A 640 2.32 31.43 28.10
CA LEU A 640 2.25 30.29 27.20
C LEU A 640 3.31 30.41 26.08
N LEU A 641 3.90 29.28 25.74
CA LEU A 641 4.98 29.20 24.75
C LEU A 641 4.41 28.90 23.37
N PHE A 642 4.80 29.70 22.36
CA PHE A 642 4.45 29.48 20.96
C PHE A 642 5.07 28.21 20.39
N GLU A 643 6.27 27.90 20.80
CA GLU A 643 7.05 26.75 20.33
C GLU A 643 6.42 25.40 20.68
N ARG A 644 5.47 25.37 21.64
CA ARG A 644 4.64 24.18 21.91
C ARG A 644 3.52 24.01 20.88
N PHE A 645 3.14 25.07 20.21
CA PHE A 645 2.11 25.04 19.16
C PHE A 645 2.76 24.92 17.78
N LEU A 646 3.78 25.74 17.50
CA LEU A 646 4.46 25.75 16.21
C LEU A 646 5.93 26.19 16.39
N ASP A 647 6.86 25.42 15.83
CA ASP A 647 8.28 25.76 15.75
C ASP A 647 8.83 25.59 14.33
N GLU A 648 9.99 26.19 14.05
CA GLU A 648 10.59 26.19 12.70
C GLU A 648 11.05 24.81 12.20
N GLY A 649 11.27 23.86 13.09
CA GLY A 649 11.70 22.49 12.78
C GLY A 649 10.53 21.55 12.44
N ARG A 650 9.30 22.00 12.62
CA ARG A 650 8.10 21.18 12.38
C ARG A 650 7.67 21.24 10.92
N SER A 651 7.50 20.06 10.32
CA SER A 651 7.04 19.92 8.95
C SER A 651 5.52 19.79 8.81
N ASP A 652 4.81 19.47 9.91
CA ASP A 652 3.39 19.20 9.91
C ASP A 652 2.56 20.44 10.28
N LEU A 653 1.32 20.49 9.79
CA LEU A 653 0.35 21.52 10.19
C LEU A 653 0.15 21.51 11.71
N PRO A 654 0.09 22.71 12.35
CA PRO A 654 -0.24 22.77 13.76
C PRO A 654 -1.69 22.35 14.00
N ASP A 655 -1.92 21.63 15.08
CA ASP A 655 -3.26 21.20 15.48
C ASP A 655 -3.98 22.32 16.23
N VAL A 656 -5.19 22.69 15.77
CA VAL A 656 -6.04 23.70 16.38
C VAL A 656 -7.37 23.09 16.77
N ASP A 657 -7.51 22.77 18.04
CA ASP A 657 -8.75 22.26 18.61
C ASP A 657 -9.79 23.39 18.79
N ILE A 658 -10.97 23.23 18.19
CA ILE A 658 -12.05 24.21 18.23
C ILE A 658 -13.32 23.53 18.73
N ASP A 659 -13.88 24.06 19.82
CA ASP A 659 -15.14 23.57 20.37
C ASP A 659 -16.28 24.46 19.88
N PHE A 660 -17.26 23.88 19.19
CA PHE A 660 -18.49 24.53 18.79
C PHE A 660 -19.65 24.05 19.66
N ARG A 661 -20.62 24.95 19.90
CA ARG A 661 -21.90 24.56 20.49
C ARG A 661 -22.54 23.47 19.57
N PRO A 662 -23.07 22.36 20.15
CA PRO A 662 -23.53 21.23 19.35
C PRO A 662 -24.58 21.55 18.28
N ASP A 663 -25.51 22.44 18.58
CA ASP A 663 -26.64 22.83 17.73
C ASP A 663 -26.24 23.63 16.48
N ILE A 664 -25.05 24.19 16.43
CA ILE A 664 -24.59 25.00 15.28
C ILE A 664 -23.56 24.28 14.39
N ARG A 665 -23.08 23.10 14.78
CA ARG A 665 -22.00 22.40 14.08
C ARG A 665 -22.32 22.19 12.59
N ASP A 666 -23.53 21.77 12.28
CA ASP A 666 -23.95 21.53 10.90
C ASP A 666 -24.07 22.81 10.09
N ALA A 667 -24.49 23.91 10.71
CA ALA A 667 -24.51 25.22 10.08
C ALA A 667 -23.12 25.77 9.77
N VAL A 668 -22.11 25.50 10.62
CA VAL A 668 -20.71 25.85 10.36
C VAL A 668 -20.17 25.03 9.17
N LYS A 669 -20.48 23.72 9.12
CA LYS A 669 -20.12 22.88 7.99
C LYS A 669 -20.75 23.36 6.69
N GLN A 670 -22.05 23.72 6.73
CA GLN A 670 -22.77 24.25 5.57
C GLN A 670 -22.16 25.57 5.08
N TYR A 671 -21.77 26.48 5.99
CA TYR A 671 -21.06 27.69 5.61
C TYR A 671 -19.76 27.42 4.83
N LEU A 672 -18.98 26.43 5.26
CA LEU A 672 -17.76 26.06 4.54
C LEU A 672 -18.09 25.48 3.16
N ILE A 673 -19.11 24.64 3.05
CA ILE A 673 -19.61 24.09 1.78
C ILE A 673 -20.06 25.21 0.83
N ASP A 674 -20.87 26.15 1.32
CA ASP A 674 -21.38 27.28 0.53
C ASP A 674 -20.25 28.19 0.05
N LYS A 675 -19.20 28.32 0.85
CA LYS A 675 -18.06 29.21 0.53
C LYS A 675 -17.03 28.56 -0.37
N TYR A 676 -16.68 27.30 -0.15
CA TYR A 676 -15.56 26.62 -0.82
C TYR A 676 -16.01 25.60 -1.86
N GLY A 677 -17.25 25.19 -1.87
CA GLY A 677 -17.84 24.16 -2.72
C GLY A 677 -17.99 22.80 -2.04
N ASN A 678 -19.03 22.07 -2.43
CA ASN A 678 -19.32 20.75 -1.87
C ASN A 678 -18.21 19.72 -2.16
N ASP A 679 -17.48 19.91 -3.26
CA ASP A 679 -16.35 19.09 -3.67
C ASP A 679 -15.03 19.39 -2.92
N LYS A 680 -15.02 20.43 -2.06
CA LYS A 680 -13.84 20.89 -1.30
C LYS A 680 -13.98 20.68 0.21
N VAL A 681 -15.16 20.32 0.70
CA VAL A 681 -15.42 20.14 2.13
C VAL A 681 -15.96 18.75 2.40
N ALA A 682 -15.24 17.98 3.21
CA ALA A 682 -15.63 16.62 3.59
C ALA A 682 -15.44 16.38 5.09
N THR A 683 -16.24 15.49 5.63
CA THR A 683 -16.02 14.96 6.99
C THR A 683 -15.01 13.82 6.92
N ILE A 684 -14.00 13.86 7.78
CA ILE A 684 -13.00 12.80 7.87
C ILE A 684 -13.62 11.59 8.57
N CYS A 685 -13.40 10.40 7.99
CA CYS A 685 -13.75 9.13 8.61
C CYS A 685 -12.86 8.88 9.85
N ASN A 686 -13.46 8.41 10.93
CA ASN A 686 -12.75 8.07 12.17
C ASN A 686 -13.07 6.63 12.57
N TYR A 687 -12.03 5.84 12.81
CA TYR A 687 -12.14 4.43 13.23
C TYR A 687 -11.96 4.32 14.74
N GLN A 688 -12.92 3.68 15.40
CA GLN A 688 -12.82 3.38 16.82
C GLN A 688 -12.13 2.03 17.02
N VAL A 689 -11.07 2.03 17.81
CA VAL A 689 -10.37 0.81 18.21
C VAL A 689 -11.04 0.21 19.44
N ALA A 690 -11.40 -1.07 19.38
CA ALA A 690 -11.90 -1.80 20.52
C ALA A 690 -10.80 -1.91 21.61
N LYS A 691 -11.10 -1.40 22.81
CA LYS A 691 -10.18 -1.50 23.96
C LYS A 691 -10.42 -2.78 24.73
N VAL A 692 -9.43 -3.25 25.49
CA VAL A 692 -9.45 -4.50 26.25
C VAL A 692 -10.79 -4.77 26.96
N LYS A 693 -11.32 -3.76 27.68
CA LYS A 693 -12.59 -3.93 28.42
C LYS A 693 -13.80 -4.18 27.50
N SER A 694 -13.88 -3.52 26.35
CA SER A 694 -14.96 -3.77 25.37
C SER A 694 -14.78 -5.12 24.70
N SER A 695 -13.54 -5.47 24.32
CA SER A 695 -13.23 -6.75 23.69
C SER A 695 -13.56 -7.95 24.61
N ILE A 696 -13.27 -7.86 25.91
CA ILE A 696 -13.64 -8.91 26.88
C ILE A 696 -15.17 -9.06 26.97
N LYS A 697 -15.93 -7.94 26.98
CA LYS A 697 -17.41 -8.01 27.01
C LYS A 697 -17.97 -8.64 25.73
N ASP A 698 -17.41 -8.30 24.60
CA ASP A 698 -17.83 -8.84 23.31
C ASP A 698 -17.49 -10.34 23.24
N ALA A 699 -16.29 -10.75 23.66
CA ALA A 699 -15.91 -12.15 23.75
C ALA A 699 -16.81 -12.93 24.73
N SER A 700 -17.10 -12.38 25.92
CA SER A 700 -18.02 -13.03 26.88
C SER A 700 -19.39 -13.30 26.27
N ARG A 701 -19.93 -12.37 25.48
CA ARG A 701 -21.20 -12.55 24.78
C ARG A 701 -21.13 -13.67 23.73
N ILE A 702 -20.06 -13.71 22.93
CA ILE A 702 -19.88 -14.72 21.88
C ILE A 702 -19.77 -16.13 22.49
N TYR A 703 -19.02 -16.27 23.58
CA TYR A 703 -18.79 -17.54 24.24
C TYR A 703 -19.86 -17.89 25.30
N ASN A 704 -20.92 -17.07 25.42
CA ASN A 704 -21.98 -17.23 26.42
C ASN A 704 -21.44 -17.36 27.85
N VAL A 705 -20.43 -16.59 28.20
CA VAL A 705 -19.83 -16.52 29.52
C VAL A 705 -20.35 -15.29 30.25
N ASP A 706 -20.86 -15.45 31.47
CA ASP A 706 -21.29 -14.32 32.31
C ASP A 706 -20.09 -13.44 32.64
N PHE A 707 -20.26 -12.11 32.45
CA PHE A 707 -19.22 -11.12 32.66
C PHE A 707 -19.37 -10.44 34.02
#